data_0fd10dd3f02b2bb0bea5ef8fb2787a69
#
_entry.id   0fd10dd3f02b2bb0bea5ef8fb2787a69
#
_cell.length_a   1.000
_cell.length_b   1.000
_cell.length_c   1.000
_cell.angle_alpha   90.00
_cell.angle_beta   90.00
_cell.angle_gamma   90.00
#
_symmetry.space_group_name_H-M   'P 1'
#
loop_
_entity.id
_entity.type
_entity.pdbx_description
1 polymer ?
#
loop_
_entity_poly.entity_id
_entity_poly.type
_entity_poly.pdbx_seq_one_letter_code
_entity_poly.pdbx_strand_id
1 'polypeptide(L)'
;MDLAKELILNLKQKNVSHVGYGLQKECEALIGHILQNMVKSQLPPLNVERKNADDAIRYREEGNQHFVVGDDIDAIESYTKSLAYANNKELMAYAHANRSAALFRKEMYKECLIDIDAALLCGYPDNKRKRLKERGAKAIDELKKILQISEDKCTNIEKIIDQICLNQDTKEDITKTDTNDIIHANDKNKEKNLLPDNQYHEKRFFNINHLPIKCTTQKPRYLEKEGSLFLAYGPNKECPAASDGIKIVFSKEFGRHFIATKNFNPGDIITIENPYAHVIYEERFYTHCHQCLSRCYNLIPCSNCPIAQYCSEECKKIAWDMAHMTECPILVLLKNLLNVDKDKIRMLTKIIRLLIVVTENGSKIKELQEDMKIAESNPDSRTAGFTDEGVFYSFSARSALSLATNMITRPLIGISAFACISALATILLATQTNFFGKKYEIDYLEDISEFSDLRFCGSIMFRACVIMSSNCFSVQQEPGIKSGSGLYVTHSLYNHSCSPNTFRHFEGLTMITRALHPILSGDQVFTSYGPEYAYMPRLERKEKIMQDYFFDCQCPACVFNWPIYTEILRNHIGSITKNKQLVEELKPFKQRLLKNIYDIDAVKNVLNILFKEVSQPCEEIVHAEQYLKSYYLAGGTGAGAGVGAGTGLGAGADELLLLLFKILSILDCSSACFGSLTVNVVAGKSFASPNSTCTCSSLLTSRYFITLSYCSTVN
;
A
#
# COMPACT_ATOMS: atom_id res chain seq x y z
N MET A 1 -37.80 7.17 -5.31
CA MET A 1 -37.22 6.20 -4.36
C MET A 1 -37.72 4.78 -4.60
N ASP A 2 -38.99 4.56 -4.97
CA ASP A 2 -39.53 3.23 -5.14
C ASP A 2 -38.92 2.45 -6.32
N LEU A 3 -38.75 3.08 -7.48
CA LEU A 3 -38.13 2.43 -8.64
C LEU A 3 -36.66 2.04 -8.40
N ALA A 4 -35.86 2.88 -7.76
CA ALA A 4 -34.49 2.52 -7.41
C ALA A 4 -34.42 1.30 -6.46
N LYS A 5 -35.33 1.23 -5.49
CA LYS A 5 -35.47 0.09 -4.59
C LYS A 5 -35.86 -1.18 -5.34
N GLU A 6 -36.80 -1.09 -6.27
CA GLU A 6 -37.20 -2.21 -7.13
C GLU A 6 -36.05 -2.71 -7.99
N LEU A 7 -35.31 -1.80 -8.65
CA LEU A 7 -34.15 -2.15 -9.46
C LEU A 7 -33.06 -2.86 -8.63
N ILE A 8 -32.81 -2.41 -7.39
CA ILE A 8 -31.85 -3.06 -6.49
C ILE A 8 -32.36 -4.46 -6.06
N LEU A 9 -33.64 -4.63 -5.80
CA LEU A 9 -34.22 -5.92 -5.47
C LEU A 9 -34.10 -6.91 -6.64
N ASN A 10 -34.33 -6.47 -7.86
CA ASN A 10 -34.11 -7.25 -9.08
C ASN A 10 -32.65 -7.69 -9.24
N LEU A 11 -31.69 -6.77 -9.00
CA LEU A 11 -30.26 -7.09 -8.97
C LEU A 11 -29.92 -8.19 -7.96
N LYS A 12 -30.47 -8.09 -6.76
CA LYS A 12 -30.25 -9.11 -5.71
C LYS A 12 -30.81 -10.47 -6.10
N GLN A 13 -31.99 -10.51 -6.68
CA GLN A 13 -32.65 -11.78 -7.10
C GLN A 13 -31.90 -12.47 -8.24
N LYS A 14 -31.30 -11.70 -9.17
CA LYS A 14 -30.58 -12.27 -10.32
C LYS A 14 -29.18 -12.77 -9.96
N ASN A 15 -28.54 -12.24 -8.92
CA ASN A 15 -27.17 -12.62 -8.54
C ASN A 15 -27.11 -13.93 -7.75
N VAL A 16 -27.62 -15.01 -8.30
CA VAL A 16 -27.68 -16.34 -7.64
C VAL A 16 -26.30 -16.98 -7.52
N SER A 17 -25.39 -16.73 -8.45
CA SER A 17 -24.06 -17.36 -8.50
C SER A 17 -22.98 -16.62 -7.71
N HIS A 18 -23.29 -15.48 -7.09
CA HIS A 18 -22.35 -14.58 -6.42
C HIS A 18 -21.20 -14.05 -7.32
N VAL A 19 -21.18 -14.41 -8.58
CA VAL A 19 -20.20 -13.91 -9.57
C VAL A 19 -20.63 -12.54 -10.08
N GLY A 20 -19.68 -11.68 -10.45
CA GLY A 20 -19.95 -10.33 -10.92
C GLY A 20 -20.66 -10.21 -12.28
N TYR A 21 -21.05 -11.31 -12.93
CA TYR A 21 -21.69 -11.34 -14.24
C TYR A 21 -23.18 -11.60 -14.21
N GLY A 22 -23.85 -11.42 -15.34
CA GLY A 22 -25.29 -11.58 -15.52
C GLY A 22 -26.10 -10.38 -15.00
N LEU A 23 -25.48 -9.23 -14.76
CA LEU A 23 -26.08 -8.08 -14.10
C LEU A 23 -25.99 -6.77 -14.90
N GLN A 24 -25.36 -6.77 -16.09
CA GLN A 24 -25.02 -5.53 -16.80
C GLN A 24 -26.22 -4.65 -17.10
N LYS A 25 -27.33 -5.24 -17.61
CA LYS A 25 -28.56 -4.49 -17.94
C LYS A 25 -29.19 -3.83 -16.74
N GLU A 26 -29.26 -4.55 -15.62
CA GLU A 26 -29.84 -4.06 -14.37
C GLU A 26 -28.97 -2.95 -13.75
N CYS A 27 -27.65 -3.10 -13.83
CA CYS A 27 -26.70 -2.08 -13.37
C CYS A 27 -26.85 -0.79 -14.20
N GLU A 28 -26.94 -0.89 -15.53
CA GLU A 28 -27.16 0.25 -16.42
C GLU A 28 -28.52 0.93 -16.18
N ALA A 29 -29.58 0.15 -15.95
CA ALA A 29 -30.90 0.69 -15.62
C ALA A 29 -30.88 1.47 -14.30
N LEU A 30 -30.23 0.90 -13.27
CA LEU A 30 -30.11 1.56 -11.95
C LEU A 30 -29.31 2.86 -12.07
N ILE A 31 -28.16 2.85 -12.71
CA ILE A 31 -27.32 4.03 -12.88
C ILE A 31 -28.02 5.07 -13.74
N GLY A 32 -28.66 4.68 -14.84
CA GLY A 32 -29.45 5.58 -15.69
C GLY A 32 -30.54 6.28 -14.89
N HIS A 33 -31.30 5.54 -14.08
CA HIS A 33 -32.32 6.14 -13.21
C HIS A 33 -31.76 7.13 -12.20
N ILE A 34 -30.60 6.85 -11.58
CA ILE A 34 -29.97 7.77 -10.62
C ILE A 34 -29.47 9.03 -11.33
N LEU A 35 -28.78 8.89 -12.47
CA LEU A 35 -28.28 10.03 -13.24
C LEU A 35 -29.42 10.97 -13.67
N GLN A 36 -30.56 10.43 -14.10
CA GLN A 36 -31.75 11.24 -14.45
C GLN A 36 -32.33 12.02 -13.27
N ASN A 37 -32.18 11.52 -12.05
CA ASN A 37 -32.77 12.12 -10.85
C ASN A 37 -31.75 12.92 -10.01
N MET A 38 -30.48 12.99 -10.40
CA MET A 38 -29.49 13.82 -9.72
C MET A 38 -29.69 15.30 -10.09
N VAL A 39 -29.64 16.16 -9.07
CA VAL A 39 -29.74 17.61 -9.25
C VAL A 39 -28.40 18.28 -8.99
N LYS A 40 -28.13 19.38 -9.70
CA LYS A 40 -26.86 20.14 -9.63
C LYS A 40 -26.46 20.51 -8.19
N SER A 41 -27.44 20.81 -7.32
CA SER A 41 -27.20 21.15 -5.91
C SER A 41 -26.61 19.99 -5.07
N GLN A 42 -26.68 18.76 -5.56
CA GLN A 42 -26.09 17.58 -4.91
C GLN A 42 -24.61 17.36 -5.30
N LEU A 43 -24.12 18.10 -6.30
CA LEU A 43 -22.74 18.01 -6.72
C LEU A 43 -21.82 18.83 -5.80
N PRO A 44 -20.57 18.37 -5.57
CA PRO A 44 -19.58 19.18 -4.86
C PRO A 44 -19.26 20.46 -5.66
N PRO A 45 -18.75 21.52 -5.01
CA PRO A 45 -18.22 22.68 -5.72
C PRO A 45 -17.17 22.26 -6.75
N LEU A 46 -17.38 22.56 -8.02
CA LEU A 46 -16.53 22.11 -9.12
C LEU A 46 -15.40 23.09 -9.47
N ASN A 47 -15.49 24.34 -8.98
CA ASN A 47 -14.45 25.36 -9.12
C ASN A 47 -13.63 25.41 -7.84
N VAL A 48 -12.52 24.68 -7.80
CA VAL A 48 -11.62 24.63 -6.66
C VAL A 48 -10.24 25.07 -7.10
N GLU A 49 -9.63 25.96 -6.32
CA GLU A 49 -8.27 26.39 -6.52
C GLU A 49 -7.32 25.22 -6.30
N ARG A 50 -6.47 24.93 -7.30
CA ARG A 50 -5.60 23.75 -7.29
C ARG A 50 -4.38 23.97 -6.42
N LYS A 51 -3.60 25.02 -6.70
CA LYS A 51 -2.39 25.41 -5.96
C LYS A 51 -2.48 26.90 -5.64
N ASN A 52 -2.09 27.28 -4.43
CA ASN A 52 -2.12 28.69 -4.01
C ASN A 52 -0.91 29.02 -3.13
N ALA A 53 -0.53 30.31 -3.14
CA ALA A 53 0.63 30.81 -2.40
C ALA A 53 0.41 30.79 -0.88
N ASP A 54 -0.81 31.08 -0.43
CA ASP A 54 -1.11 31.20 1.00
C ASP A 54 -0.98 29.86 1.72
N ASP A 55 -1.52 28.78 1.15
CA ASP A 55 -1.34 27.44 1.67
C ASP A 55 0.14 27.00 1.62
N ALA A 56 0.86 27.33 0.55
CA ALA A 56 2.28 27.01 0.46
C ALA A 56 3.11 27.71 1.55
N ILE A 57 2.82 28.99 1.82
CA ILE A 57 3.48 29.78 2.87
C ILE A 57 3.09 29.21 4.25
N ARG A 58 1.80 29.00 4.49
CA ARG A 58 1.30 28.45 5.77
C ARG A 58 1.95 27.12 6.14
N TYR A 59 2.02 26.16 5.21
CA TYR A 59 2.68 24.88 5.45
C TYR A 59 4.19 25.00 5.64
N ARG A 60 4.86 25.96 4.99
CA ARG A 60 6.26 26.22 5.22
C ARG A 60 6.52 26.76 6.62
N GLU A 61 5.66 27.65 7.12
CA GLU A 61 5.72 28.21 8.47
C GLU A 61 5.44 27.14 9.53
N GLU A 62 4.46 26.27 9.30
CA GLU A 62 4.21 25.09 10.12
C GLU A 62 5.46 24.19 10.19
N GLY A 63 6.09 23.91 9.04
CA GLY A 63 7.35 23.17 8.98
C GLY A 63 8.48 23.86 9.75
N ASN A 64 8.57 25.19 9.72
CA ASN A 64 9.55 25.93 10.53
C ASN A 64 9.31 25.77 12.03
N GLN A 65 8.05 25.75 12.48
CA GLN A 65 7.69 25.52 13.88
C GLN A 65 8.13 24.11 14.32
N HIS A 66 7.80 23.07 13.57
CA HIS A 66 8.24 21.70 13.83
C HIS A 66 9.78 21.59 13.84
N PHE A 67 10.44 22.23 12.88
CA PHE A 67 11.91 22.23 12.82
C PHE A 67 12.56 22.88 14.04
N VAL A 68 12.00 23.98 14.56
CA VAL A 68 12.54 24.66 15.76
C VAL A 68 12.41 23.81 17.01
N VAL A 69 11.31 23.06 17.18
CA VAL A 69 11.10 22.19 18.35
C VAL A 69 11.80 20.83 18.22
N GLY A 70 12.37 20.52 17.07
CA GLY A 70 13.12 19.28 16.86
C GLY A 70 12.34 18.15 16.20
N ASP A 71 11.09 18.36 15.81
CA ASP A 71 10.22 17.39 15.17
C ASP A 71 10.47 17.32 13.66
N ASP A 72 11.66 16.80 13.29
CA ASP A 72 12.15 16.84 11.92
C ASP A 72 11.27 16.10 10.91
N ILE A 73 10.65 15.00 11.31
CA ILE A 73 9.77 14.21 10.42
C ILE A 73 8.53 15.02 10.08
N ASP A 74 7.92 15.68 11.07
CA ASP A 74 6.74 16.54 10.86
C ASP A 74 7.11 17.80 10.08
N ALA A 75 8.34 18.33 10.29
CA ALA A 75 8.87 19.41 9.48
C ALA A 75 9.02 19.02 8.01
N ILE A 76 9.57 17.83 7.71
CA ILE A 76 9.71 17.29 6.34
C ILE A 76 8.33 17.14 5.68
N GLU A 77 7.33 16.63 6.40
CA GLU A 77 5.97 16.49 5.88
C GLU A 77 5.34 17.87 5.57
N SER A 78 5.46 18.85 6.49
CA SER A 78 4.92 20.19 6.31
C SER A 78 5.61 20.91 5.14
N TYR A 79 6.94 20.79 4.98
CA TYR A 79 7.62 21.33 3.81
C TYR A 79 7.22 20.61 2.51
N THR A 80 6.92 19.32 2.55
CA THR A 80 6.38 18.59 1.40
C THR A 80 5.00 19.09 1.02
N LYS A 81 4.12 19.38 1.99
CA LYS A 81 2.85 20.07 1.75
C LYS A 81 3.06 21.45 1.13
N SER A 82 4.02 22.22 1.64
CA SER A 82 4.38 23.53 1.05
C SER A 82 4.76 23.41 -0.43
N LEU A 83 5.62 22.44 -0.78
CA LEU A 83 5.98 22.15 -2.18
C LEU A 83 4.77 21.75 -3.02
N ALA A 84 3.86 20.94 -2.46
CA ALA A 84 2.66 20.48 -3.13
C ALA A 84 1.73 21.65 -3.53
N TYR A 85 1.60 22.65 -2.68
CA TYR A 85 0.76 23.83 -2.90
C TYR A 85 1.47 24.98 -3.64
N ALA A 86 2.81 24.95 -3.73
CA ALA A 86 3.57 26.02 -4.38
C ALA A 86 3.15 26.20 -5.84
N ASN A 87 2.79 27.43 -6.22
CA ASN A 87 2.36 27.82 -7.55
C ASN A 87 3.41 28.62 -8.33
N ASN A 88 4.61 28.83 -7.74
CA ASN A 88 5.72 29.50 -8.38
C ASN A 88 7.06 28.95 -7.89
N LYS A 89 8.13 29.24 -8.65
CA LYS A 89 9.49 28.75 -8.39
C LYS A 89 10.08 29.27 -7.08
N GLU A 90 9.77 30.50 -6.68
CA GLU A 90 10.31 31.09 -5.45
C GLU A 90 9.82 30.33 -4.21
N LEU A 91 8.52 30.05 -4.11
CA LEU A 91 7.96 29.26 -3.01
C LEU A 91 8.55 27.85 -2.98
N MET A 92 8.73 27.22 -4.14
CA MET A 92 9.39 25.93 -4.25
C MET A 92 10.83 25.98 -3.74
N ALA A 93 11.59 27.01 -4.13
CA ALA A 93 12.98 27.18 -3.70
C ALA A 93 13.13 27.26 -2.18
N TYR A 94 12.28 28.05 -1.51
CA TYR A 94 12.28 28.14 -0.05
C TYR A 94 11.87 26.83 0.63
N ALA A 95 10.86 26.15 0.13
CA ALA A 95 10.41 24.90 0.71
C ALA A 95 11.45 23.78 0.59
N HIS A 96 12.10 23.64 -0.58
CA HIS A 96 13.21 22.72 -0.77
C HIS A 96 14.40 23.05 0.14
N ALA A 97 14.82 24.34 0.23
CA ALA A 97 15.89 24.77 1.09
C ALA A 97 15.62 24.45 2.58
N ASN A 98 14.38 24.62 3.04
CA ASN A 98 14.00 24.33 4.40
C ASN A 98 13.91 22.80 4.65
N ARG A 99 13.31 22.02 3.73
CA ARG A 99 13.26 20.56 3.84
C ARG A 99 14.65 19.95 3.87
N SER A 100 15.61 20.48 3.07
CA SER A 100 17.00 20.02 3.11
C SER A 100 17.65 20.20 4.49
N ALA A 101 17.22 21.18 5.30
CA ALA A 101 17.73 21.36 6.66
C ALA A 101 17.28 20.26 7.61
N ALA A 102 15.99 19.91 7.55
CA ALA A 102 15.44 18.83 8.34
C ALA A 102 16.02 17.46 7.91
N LEU A 103 16.15 17.23 6.60
CA LEU A 103 16.79 16.02 6.06
C LEU A 103 18.25 15.87 6.51
N PHE A 104 19.02 16.97 6.53
CA PHE A 104 20.38 16.96 7.02
C PHE A 104 20.45 16.57 8.50
N ARG A 105 19.58 17.13 9.35
CA ARG A 105 19.52 16.82 10.79
C ARG A 105 19.10 15.38 11.06
N LYS A 106 18.32 14.78 10.14
CA LYS A 106 17.95 13.37 10.17
C LYS A 106 19.00 12.44 9.52
N GLU A 107 20.17 12.94 9.18
CA GLU A 107 21.24 12.18 8.54
C GLU A 107 20.85 11.59 7.17
N MET A 108 19.80 12.13 6.55
CA MET A 108 19.33 11.76 5.20
C MET A 108 20.11 12.61 4.17
N TYR A 109 21.41 12.40 4.10
CA TYR A 109 22.32 13.31 3.37
C TYR A 109 22.09 13.30 1.86
N LYS A 110 21.72 12.15 1.29
CA LYS A 110 21.41 12.05 -0.14
C LYS A 110 20.17 12.85 -0.50
N GLU A 111 19.10 12.68 0.26
CA GLU A 111 17.84 13.42 0.09
C GLU A 111 18.04 14.92 0.33
N CYS A 112 18.89 15.26 1.30
CA CYS A 112 19.30 16.64 1.55
C CYS A 112 19.97 17.27 0.32
N LEU A 113 20.90 16.58 -0.35
CA LEU A 113 21.57 17.07 -1.56
C LEU A 113 20.61 17.24 -2.73
N ILE A 114 19.65 16.31 -2.91
CA ILE A 114 18.60 16.42 -3.93
C ILE A 114 17.77 17.70 -3.72
N ASP A 115 17.40 17.99 -2.48
CA ASP A 115 16.60 19.19 -2.16
C ASP A 115 17.44 20.49 -2.28
N ILE A 116 18.73 20.47 -1.95
CA ILE A 116 19.61 21.62 -2.18
C ILE A 116 19.70 21.93 -3.68
N ASP A 117 19.89 20.91 -4.50
CA ASP A 117 19.93 21.03 -5.95
C ASP A 117 18.63 21.60 -6.51
N ALA A 118 17.49 21.03 -6.08
CA ALA A 118 16.17 21.53 -6.47
C ALA A 118 15.94 22.99 -6.04
N ALA A 119 16.37 23.40 -4.85
CA ALA A 119 16.26 24.78 -4.39
C ALA A 119 17.06 25.74 -5.29
N LEU A 120 18.29 25.37 -5.66
CA LEU A 120 19.14 26.16 -6.54
C LEU A 120 18.57 26.28 -7.96
N LEU A 121 18.05 25.18 -8.51
CA LEU A 121 17.38 25.15 -9.82
C LEU A 121 16.10 26.02 -9.83
N CYS A 122 15.37 26.08 -8.71
CA CYS A 122 14.21 26.96 -8.56
C CYS A 122 14.58 28.44 -8.34
N GLY A 123 15.88 28.80 -8.29
CA GLY A 123 16.32 30.18 -8.15
C GLY A 123 16.37 30.67 -6.71
N TYR A 124 16.85 29.84 -5.78
CA TYR A 124 17.02 30.25 -4.37
C TYR A 124 17.88 31.53 -4.28
N PRO A 125 17.49 32.56 -3.45
CA PRO A 125 18.12 33.87 -3.43
C PRO A 125 19.64 33.83 -3.16
N ASP A 126 20.42 34.58 -3.94
CA ASP A 126 21.91 34.57 -3.91
C ASP A 126 22.46 34.90 -2.53
N ASN A 127 21.89 35.91 -1.86
CA ASN A 127 22.30 36.31 -0.51
C ASN A 127 22.11 35.24 0.55
N LYS A 128 21.34 34.20 0.29
CA LYS A 128 21.05 33.07 1.20
C LYS A 128 21.77 31.78 0.78
N ARG A 129 22.36 31.70 -0.41
CA ARG A 129 22.97 30.49 -0.99
C ARG A 129 24.16 29.98 -0.18
N LYS A 130 24.89 30.86 0.50
CA LYS A 130 26.08 30.47 1.28
C LYS A 130 25.76 29.34 2.29
N ARG A 131 24.75 29.52 3.13
CA ARG A 131 24.34 28.50 4.11
C ARG A 131 23.88 27.19 3.47
N LEU A 132 23.23 27.27 2.31
CA LEU A 132 22.74 26.10 1.57
C LEU A 132 23.93 25.29 1.01
N LYS A 133 24.94 25.97 0.43
CA LYS A 133 26.17 25.35 -0.07
C LYS A 133 27.00 24.72 1.05
N GLU A 134 27.18 25.42 2.19
CA GLU A 134 27.86 24.88 3.36
C GLU A 134 27.20 23.59 3.89
N ARG A 135 25.84 23.53 3.88
CA ARG A 135 25.10 22.31 4.23
C ARG A 135 25.37 21.19 3.23
N GLY A 136 25.39 21.51 1.94
CA GLY A 136 25.68 20.55 0.88
C GLY A 136 27.10 19.95 1.03
N ALA A 137 28.11 20.79 1.27
CA ALA A 137 29.46 20.33 1.51
C ALA A 137 29.55 19.37 2.73
N LYS A 138 28.94 19.75 3.85
CA LYS A 138 28.88 18.88 5.04
C LYS A 138 28.16 17.56 4.76
N ALA A 139 27.05 17.58 4.00
CA ALA A 139 26.32 16.36 3.64
C ALA A 139 27.18 15.43 2.78
N ILE A 140 28.01 15.97 1.86
CA ILE A 140 28.96 15.21 1.05
C ILE A 140 30.02 14.58 1.94
N ASP A 141 30.60 15.33 2.90
CA ASP A 141 31.63 14.82 3.80
C ASP A 141 31.11 13.67 4.68
N GLU A 142 29.89 13.81 5.22
CA GLU A 142 29.26 12.71 5.97
C GLU A 142 28.97 11.49 5.11
N LEU A 143 28.51 11.67 3.86
CA LEU A 143 28.34 10.56 2.92
C LEU A 143 29.65 9.85 2.60
N LYS A 144 30.77 10.59 2.42
CA LYS A 144 32.09 10.01 2.22
C LYS A 144 32.50 9.13 3.40
N LYS A 145 32.30 9.59 4.63
CA LYS A 145 32.58 8.80 5.85
C LYS A 145 31.76 7.52 5.91
N ILE A 146 30.44 7.60 5.66
CA ILE A 146 29.52 6.44 5.69
C ILE A 146 29.93 5.38 4.65
N LEU A 147 30.38 5.82 3.48
CA LEU A 147 30.73 4.92 2.37
C LEU A 147 32.13 4.36 2.47
N GLN A 148 32.98 4.81 3.42
CA GLN A 148 34.39 4.42 3.55
C GLN A 148 35.16 4.54 2.21
N ILE A 149 34.82 5.56 1.41
CA ILE A 149 35.48 5.81 0.13
C ILE A 149 36.86 6.40 0.42
N SER A 150 37.95 5.69 0.01
CA SER A 150 39.30 6.18 0.09
C SER A 150 39.46 7.46 -0.75
N GLU A 151 40.31 8.38 -0.30
CA GLU A 151 40.57 9.69 -0.95
C GLU A 151 40.93 9.57 -2.44
N ASP A 152 41.57 8.48 -2.86
CA ASP A 152 41.98 8.23 -4.25
C ASP A 152 40.82 8.04 -5.26
N LYS A 153 39.60 7.72 -4.80
CA LYS A 153 38.39 7.60 -5.65
C LYS A 153 37.54 8.88 -5.65
N CYS A 154 37.97 9.91 -4.95
CA CYS A 154 37.21 11.13 -4.69
C CYS A 154 37.29 12.19 -5.81
N THR A 155 38.18 12.01 -6.79
CA THR A 155 38.44 13.01 -7.86
C THR A 155 37.22 13.40 -8.69
N ASN A 156 36.18 12.54 -8.70
CA ASN A 156 34.93 12.88 -9.39
C ASN A 156 33.99 13.77 -8.55
N ILE A 157 34.02 13.66 -7.22
CA ILE A 157 33.11 14.43 -6.34
C ILE A 157 33.69 15.84 -6.15
N GLU A 158 35.04 15.97 -6.01
CA GLU A 158 35.71 17.27 -5.95
C GLU A 158 35.57 18.05 -7.25
N LYS A 159 35.71 17.40 -8.41
CA LYS A 159 35.43 18.03 -9.71
C LYS A 159 33.97 18.50 -9.85
N ILE A 160 33.02 17.84 -9.23
CA ILE A 160 31.61 18.25 -9.19
C ILE A 160 31.46 19.50 -8.31
N ILE A 161 32.14 19.54 -7.16
CA ILE A 161 32.16 20.72 -6.26
C ILE A 161 32.85 21.91 -6.94
N ASP A 162 33.98 21.70 -7.61
CA ASP A 162 34.70 22.75 -8.33
C ASP A 162 33.92 23.27 -9.54
N GLN A 163 33.21 22.41 -10.28
CA GLN A 163 32.31 22.85 -11.36
C GLN A 163 31.14 23.69 -10.85
N ILE A 164 30.63 23.42 -9.64
CA ILE A 164 29.59 24.23 -8.98
C ILE A 164 30.15 25.62 -8.63
N CYS A 165 31.41 25.70 -8.23
CA CYS A 165 32.10 26.96 -7.91
C CYS A 165 32.49 27.74 -9.17
N LEU A 166 32.99 27.07 -10.23
CA LEU A 166 33.49 27.70 -11.46
C LEU A 166 32.40 28.21 -12.40
N ASN A 167 31.21 27.61 -12.41
CA ASN A 167 30.07 28.09 -13.26
C ASN A 167 29.41 29.37 -12.73
N GLN A 168 29.91 29.98 -11.66
CA GLN A 168 29.39 31.25 -11.13
C GLN A 168 30.17 32.48 -11.58
N ASP A 169 31.42 32.30 -12.03
CA ASP A 169 32.28 33.43 -12.47
C ASP A 169 32.14 33.76 -13.97
N THR A 170 31.36 32.95 -14.74
CA THR A 170 31.20 33.12 -16.20
C THR A 170 29.86 33.68 -16.66
N LYS A 171 29.06 34.27 -15.77
CA LYS A 171 27.76 34.89 -16.14
C LYS A 171 27.77 36.40 -16.33
N GLU A 172 28.95 37.03 -16.46
CA GLU A 172 29.03 38.46 -16.75
C GLU A 172 29.18 38.85 -18.24
N ASP A 173 29.31 37.91 -19.18
CA ASP A 173 29.53 38.25 -20.58
C ASP A 173 28.66 37.47 -21.59
N ILE A 174 27.34 37.60 -21.51
CA ILE A 174 26.45 37.35 -22.66
C ILE A 174 25.26 38.30 -22.59
N THR A 175 25.53 39.58 -22.81
CA THR A 175 24.57 40.53 -23.36
C THR A 175 25.22 41.20 -24.54
N LYS A 176 25.00 40.70 -25.73
CA LYS A 176 24.96 41.36 -27.04
C LYS A 176 25.19 40.31 -28.12
N THR A 177 24.19 39.94 -28.82
CA THR A 177 24.11 39.96 -30.28
C THR A 177 22.77 39.33 -30.73
N ASP A 178 22.11 40.16 -31.41
CA ASP A 178 21.33 40.10 -32.63
C ASP A 178 19.88 39.61 -32.57
N THR A 179 19.07 40.63 -32.61
CA THR A 179 17.73 40.68 -33.20
C THR A 179 17.77 40.42 -34.70
N ASN A 180 16.90 39.59 -35.21
CA ASN A 180 15.96 39.81 -36.33
C ASN A 180 15.45 38.50 -36.89
N ASP A 181 14.13 38.37 -36.88
CA ASP A 181 13.18 38.17 -37.96
C ASP A 181 11.93 37.50 -37.40
N ILE A 182 10.93 38.27 -37.11
CA ILE A 182 9.66 38.61 -37.81
C ILE A 182 8.98 37.37 -38.45
N ILE A 183 7.77 37.03 -37.97
CA ILE A 183 6.49 37.26 -38.64
C ILE A 183 5.30 36.79 -37.80
N HIS A 184 4.30 37.70 -37.70
CA HIS A 184 2.96 37.65 -37.25
C HIS A 184 2.16 36.35 -37.24
N ALA A 185 1.45 36.08 -36.14
CA ALA A 185 0.00 35.93 -36.20
C ALA A 185 -0.63 36.11 -34.80
N ASN A 186 -1.58 36.97 -34.71
CA ASN A 186 -2.46 37.22 -33.58
C ASN A 186 -3.19 35.95 -33.15
N ASP A 187 -3.16 35.66 -31.85
CA ASP A 187 -4.42 35.31 -31.19
C ASP A 187 -4.34 35.61 -29.68
N LYS A 188 -5.36 36.35 -29.25
CA LYS A 188 -5.54 36.72 -27.86
C LYS A 188 -6.17 35.57 -27.12
N ASN A 189 -5.41 34.90 -26.24
CA ASN A 189 -6.01 34.33 -25.04
C ASN A 189 -4.95 34.26 -23.94
N LYS A 190 -5.25 34.93 -22.85
CA LYS A 190 -4.50 34.93 -21.60
C LYS A 190 -4.60 33.58 -20.93
N GLU A 191 -3.72 32.65 -21.22
CA GLU A 191 -3.41 31.53 -20.34
C GLU A 191 -2.14 31.86 -19.56
N LYS A 192 -2.33 32.01 -18.25
CA LYS A 192 -1.26 32.24 -17.29
C LYS A 192 -0.38 30.98 -17.18
N ASN A 193 0.86 31.10 -17.58
CA ASN A 193 2.07 30.39 -17.16
C ASN A 193 1.89 29.11 -16.37
N LEU A 194 1.58 28.01 -17.05
CA LEU A 194 1.89 26.65 -16.62
C LEU A 194 3.36 26.40 -17.00
N LEU A 195 4.16 25.99 -16.01
CA LEU A 195 5.56 25.64 -16.23
C LEU A 195 5.66 24.45 -17.18
N PRO A 196 6.43 24.50 -18.29
CA PRO A 196 6.61 23.35 -19.17
C PRO A 196 7.41 22.25 -18.45
N ASP A 197 6.90 21.03 -18.50
CA ASP A 197 7.43 19.83 -17.84
C ASP A 197 8.85 19.43 -18.27
N ASN A 198 9.39 19.96 -19.37
CA ASN A 198 10.61 19.44 -20.00
C ASN A 198 11.91 20.15 -19.66
N GLN A 199 11.93 21.15 -18.77
CA GLN A 199 13.18 21.89 -18.48
C GLN A 199 13.96 21.40 -17.26
N TYR A 200 13.48 20.40 -16.53
CA TYR A 200 14.15 19.92 -15.31
C TYR A 200 15.30 18.93 -15.57
N HIS A 201 15.49 18.44 -16.78
CA HIS A 201 16.45 17.35 -17.06
C HIS A 201 17.88 17.80 -17.38
N GLU A 202 18.14 19.06 -17.71
CA GLU A 202 19.43 19.39 -18.32
C GLU A 202 20.53 20.00 -17.44
N LYS A 203 20.27 20.39 -16.18
CA LYS A 203 21.33 20.96 -15.31
C LYS A 203 21.14 20.57 -13.84
N ARG A 204 21.57 19.38 -13.46
CA ARG A 204 21.71 19.02 -12.04
C ARG A 204 23.06 19.51 -11.52
N PHE A 205 23.08 20.23 -10.40
CA PHE A 205 24.29 20.71 -9.74
C PHE A 205 25.05 19.60 -9.02
N PHE A 206 24.36 18.53 -8.59
CA PHE A 206 24.97 17.37 -7.96
C PHE A 206 24.65 16.10 -8.75
N ASN A 207 25.68 15.48 -9.33
CA ASN A 207 25.49 14.19 -10.00
C ASN A 207 25.63 13.04 -8.98
N ILE A 208 24.55 12.79 -8.21
CA ILE A 208 24.51 11.77 -7.17
C ILE A 208 24.04 10.39 -7.66
N ASN A 209 23.75 10.26 -8.96
CA ASN A 209 23.25 8.99 -9.52
C ASN A 209 24.31 7.87 -9.51
N HIS A 210 25.60 8.20 -9.38
CA HIS A 210 26.70 7.24 -9.35
C HIS A 210 27.13 6.84 -7.93
N LEU A 211 26.54 7.41 -6.88
CA LEU A 211 26.84 7.00 -5.52
C LEU A 211 26.13 5.68 -5.21
N PRO A 212 26.86 4.64 -4.75
CA PRO A 212 26.27 3.33 -4.43
C PRO A 212 25.46 3.33 -3.11
N ILE A 213 24.77 4.43 -2.84
CA ILE A 213 23.98 4.61 -1.64
C ILE A 213 22.59 4.06 -1.92
N LYS A 214 22.15 3.09 -1.11
CA LYS A 214 20.73 2.76 -1.02
C LYS A 214 20.00 4.01 -0.55
N CYS A 215 19.16 4.57 -1.43
CA CYS A 215 18.24 5.61 -1.05
C CYS A 215 17.43 5.12 0.16
N THR A 216 17.24 5.95 1.18
CA THR A 216 16.27 5.69 2.25
C THR A 216 14.84 5.64 1.70
N THR A 217 14.63 6.21 0.48
CA THR A 217 13.50 5.86 -0.36
C THR A 217 13.73 4.43 -0.83
N GLN A 218 13.02 3.47 -0.25
CA GLN A 218 13.04 2.11 -0.76
C GLN A 218 12.50 2.15 -2.20
N LYS A 219 13.43 2.13 -3.19
CA LYS A 219 13.02 1.74 -4.55
C LYS A 219 12.30 0.40 -4.43
N PRO A 220 11.20 0.19 -5.14
CA PRO A 220 10.56 -1.11 -5.19
C PRO A 220 11.62 -2.15 -5.51
N ARG A 221 11.86 -3.08 -4.60
CA ARG A 221 12.96 -4.07 -4.66
C ARG A 221 12.88 -5.05 -5.83
N TYR A 222 11.79 -5.00 -6.62
CA TYR A 222 11.61 -5.87 -7.78
C TYR A 222 12.55 -5.57 -8.96
N LEU A 223 13.35 -4.50 -8.90
CA LEU A 223 14.27 -4.14 -10.00
C LEU A 223 15.74 -4.55 -9.77
N GLU A 224 16.16 -5.04 -8.60
CA GLU A 224 17.60 -5.24 -8.32
C GLU A 224 17.98 -6.44 -7.43
N LYS A 225 17.21 -7.53 -7.34
CA LYS A 225 17.69 -8.74 -6.66
C LYS A 225 17.64 -9.97 -7.57
N GLU A 226 18.80 -10.49 -7.85
CA GLU A 226 19.10 -11.89 -8.22
C GLU A 226 18.69 -12.86 -7.09
N GLY A 227 17.44 -12.90 -6.77
CA GLY A 227 16.78 -13.88 -5.94
C GLY A 227 15.37 -13.91 -6.45
N SER A 228 15.19 -14.46 -7.65
CA SER A 228 13.90 -14.54 -8.30
C SER A 228 12.92 -15.25 -7.37
N LEU A 229 11.79 -14.58 -7.10
CA LEU A 229 10.64 -15.19 -6.46
C LEU A 229 10.10 -16.27 -7.41
N PHE A 230 10.11 -17.54 -6.98
CA PHE A 230 9.59 -18.63 -7.79
C PHE A 230 8.36 -19.23 -7.15
N LEU A 231 7.31 -19.40 -7.95
CA LEU A 231 6.17 -20.20 -7.58
C LEU A 231 6.60 -21.65 -7.37
N ALA A 232 6.20 -22.25 -6.27
CA ALA A 232 6.35 -23.69 -6.08
C ALA A 232 5.68 -24.41 -7.27
N TYR A 233 6.36 -25.39 -7.82
CA TYR A 233 5.93 -26.15 -9.01
C TYR A 233 5.81 -25.33 -10.32
N GLY A 234 6.26 -24.07 -10.35
CA GLY A 234 6.12 -23.18 -11.52
C GLY A 234 4.73 -22.57 -11.70
N PRO A 235 4.52 -21.74 -12.72
CA PRO A 235 3.25 -21.06 -12.96
C PRO A 235 2.18 -22.01 -13.50
N ASN A 236 0.96 -21.83 -13.01
CA ASN A 236 -0.23 -22.57 -13.45
C ASN A 236 -0.68 -22.09 -14.83
N LYS A 237 -1.11 -23.01 -15.69
CA LYS A 237 -1.53 -22.68 -17.05
C LYS A 237 -2.85 -21.92 -17.12
N GLU A 238 -3.82 -22.27 -16.27
CA GLU A 238 -5.12 -21.56 -16.20
C GLU A 238 -5.05 -20.27 -15.39
N CYS A 239 -4.04 -20.10 -14.50
CA CYS A 239 -3.90 -18.95 -13.62
C CYS A 239 -2.41 -18.62 -13.37
N PRO A 240 -1.73 -17.90 -14.28
CA PRO A 240 -0.27 -17.74 -14.26
C PRO A 240 0.33 -17.08 -13.02
N ALA A 241 -0.45 -16.28 -12.29
CA ALA A 241 -0.06 -15.71 -11.01
C ALA A 241 -0.02 -16.74 -9.86
N ALA A 242 -0.57 -17.93 -10.07
CA ALA A 242 -0.64 -19.02 -9.11
C ALA A 242 0.32 -20.17 -9.46
N SER A 243 0.68 -20.95 -8.44
CA SER A 243 1.47 -22.19 -8.57
C SER A 243 0.70 -23.29 -9.34
N ASP A 244 1.41 -24.10 -10.13
CA ASP A 244 0.87 -25.30 -10.77
C ASP A 244 0.49 -26.40 -9.73
N GLY A 245 0.76 -26.17 -8.47
CA GLY A 245 0.32 -27.01 -7.37
C GLY A 245 -1.10 -26.73 -6.87
N ILE A 246 -1.81 -25.72 -7.41
CA ILE A 246 -3.22 -25.43 -7.05
C ILE A 246 -4.08 -25.30 -8.31
N LYS A 247 -5.39 -25.45 -8.15
CA LYS A 247 -6.36 -25.24 -9.24
C LYS A 247 -7.60 -24.49 -8.78
N ILE A 248 -8.25 -23.75 -9.69
CA ILE A 248 -9.53 -23.09 -9.45
C ILE A 248 -10.67 -24.12 -9.55
N VAL A 249 -11.48 -24.18 -8.50
CA VAL A 249 -12.72 -24.97 -8.48
C VAL A 249 -13.89 -24.07 -8.12
N PHE A 250 -15.11 -24.59 -8.36
CA PHE A 250 -16.36 -23.92 -7.95
C PHE A 250 -17.24 -24.90 -7.16
N SER A 251 -17.80 -24.43 -6.06
CA SER A 251 -18.88 -25.09 -5.34
C SER A 251 -19.97 -24.08 -4.98
N LYS A 252 -21.20 -24.56 -4.73
CA LYS A 252 -22.30 -23.68 -4.30
C LYS A 252 -22.06 -23.07 -2.92
N GLU A 253 -21.31 -23.79 -2.05
CA GLU A 253 -21.03 -23.39 -0.68
C GLU A 253 -19.92 -22.32 -0.62
N PHE A 254 -18.84 -22.52 -1.37
CA PHE A 254 -17.61 -21.71 -1.26
C PHE A 254 -17.40 -20.77 -2.45
N GLY A 255 -18.26 -20.81 -3.47
CA GLY A 255 -18.00 -20.10 -4.72
C GLY A 255 -16.76 -20.62 -5.43
N ARG A 256 -16.06 -19.77 -6.20
CA ARG A 256 -14.74 -20.07 -6.77
C ARG A 256 -13.69 -20.00 -5.69
N HIS A 257 -12.83 -21.02 -5.64
CA HIS A 257 -11.73 -21.09 -4.67
C HIS A 257 -10.59 -21.98 -5.16
N PHE A 258 -9.47 -21.94 -4.45
CA PHE A 258 -8.33 -22.79 -4.74
C PHE A 258 -8.35 -24.08 -3.89
N ILE A 259 -8.03 -25.20 -4.55
CA ILE A 259 -7.63 -26.45 -3.87
C ILE A 259 -6.21 -26.84 -4.31
N ALA A 260 -5.46 -27.43 -3.37
CA ALA A 260 -4.14 -27.97 -3.65
C ALA A 260 -4.23 -29.23 -4.51
N THR A 261 -3.41 -29.36 -5.51
CA THR A 261 -3.24 -30.58 -6.34
C THR A 261 -1.94 -31.29 -6.03
N LYS A 262 -1.01 -30.60 -5.34
CA LYS A 262 0.27 -31.10 -4.86
C LYS A 262 0.46 -30.65 -3.41
N ASN A 263 1.38 -31.29 -2.68
CA ASN A 263 1.67 -30.92 -1.29
C ASN A 263 2.56 -29.68 -1.24
N PHE A 264 2.28 -28.73 -0.34
CA PHE A 264 3.13 -27.58 -0.08
C PHE A 264 3.74 -27.66 1.31
N ASN A 265 5.01 -27.25 1.42
CA ASN A 265 5.71 -27.09 2.67
C ASN A 265 5.59 -25.64 3.20
N PRO A 266 5.77 -25.42 4.51
CA PRO A 266 5.80 -24.07 5.08
C PRO A 266 6.81 -23.18 4.35
N GLY A 267 6.37 -21.97 3.97
CA GLY A 267 7.19 -21.00 3.24
C GLY A 267 7.16 -21.11 1.71
N ASP A 268 6.64 -22.21 1.14
CA ASP A 268 6.46 -22.34 -0.31
C ASP A 268 5.59 -21.21 -0.85
N ILE A 269 5.99 -20.63 -1.99
CA ILE A 269 5.23 -19.55 -2.63
C ILE A 269 4.10 -20.15 -3.48
N ILE A 270 2.88 -19.74 -3.17
CA ILE A 270 1.65 -20.23 -3.83
C ILE A 270 1.14 -19.24 -4.88
N THR A 271 1.16 -17.93 -4.58
CA THR A 271 0.82 -16.88 -5.58
C THR A 271 1.77 -15.70 -5.50
N ILE A 272 2.04 -15.09 -6.67
CA ILE A 272 2.79 -13.84 -6.84
C ILE A 272 1.96 -12.95 -7.74
N GLU A 273 1.55 -11.79 -7.25
CA GLU A 273 0.62 -10.93 -7.98
C GLU A 273 0.89 -9.45 -7.74
N ASN A 274 0.85 -8.64 -8.82
CA ASN A 274 0.75 -7.19 -8.74
C ASN A 274 -0.71 -6.76 -8.75
N PRO A 275 -1.06 -5.63 -8.12
CA PRO A 275 -2.45 -5.18 -8.09
C PRO A 275 -2.91 -4.75 -9.49
N TYR A 276 -4.12 -5.15 -9.86
CA TYR A 276 -4.78 -4.70 -11.09
C TYR A 276 -5.00 -3.18 -11.09
N ALA A 277 -5.44 -2.65 -9.96
CA ALA A 277 -5.56 -1.22 -9.67
C ALA A 277 -5.26 -0.98 -8.19
N HIS A 278 -4.63 0.15 -7.88
CA HIS A 278 -4.32 0.53 -6.51
C HIS A 278 -4.45 2.03 -6.29
N VAL A 279 -4.70 2.42 -5.04
CA VAL A 279 -4.76 3.82 -4.60
C VAL A 279 -4.04 3.98 -3.27
N ILE A 280 -3.45 5.15 -3.06
CA ILE A 280 -2.85 5.54 -1.78
C ILE A 280 -3.94 5.98 -0.80
N TYR A 281 -3.72 5.81 0.50
CA TYR A 281 -4.58 6.38 1.54
C TYR A 281 -4.26 7.86 1.79
N GLU A 282 -5.27 8.64 2.15
CA GLU A 282 -5.15 10.09 2.35
C GLU A 282 -4.16 10.47 3.44
N GLU A 283 -4.00 9.64 4.48
CA GLU A 283 -3.02 9.84 5.55
C GLU A 283 -1.57 9.71 5.06
N ARG A 284 -1.38 9.26 3.83
CA ARG A 284 -0.07 8.99 3.22
C ARG A 284 0.27 9.91 2.07
N PHE A 285 -0.60 10.83 1.69
CA PHE A 285 -0.43 11.70 0.52
C PHE A 285 0.90 12.46 0.51
N TYR A 286 1.42 12.85 1.68
CA TYR A 286 2.64 13.67 1.78
C TYR A 286 3.83 12.93 2.38
N THR A 287 3.71 11.62 2.58
CA THR A 287 4.77 10.77 3.12
C THR A 287 5.14 9.59 2.22
N HIS A 288 4.27 9.25 1.24
CA HIS A 288 4.45 8.11 0.36
C HIS A 288 4.21 8.49 -1.10
N CYS A 289 4.84 7.76 -2.01
CA CYS A 289 4.66 7.91 -3.45
C CYS A 289 3.29 7.43 -3.89
N HIS A 290 2.56 8.24 -4.68
CA HIS A 290 1.24 7.88 -5.21
C HIS A 290 1.26 6.71 -6.20
N GLN A 291 2.43 6.44 -6.83
CA GLN A 291 2.57 5.38 -7.81
C GLN A 291 3.01 4.06 -7.18
N CYS A 292 4.09 4.03 -6.43
CA CYS A 292 4.64 2.79 -5.87
C CYS A 292 4.29 2.56 -4.39
N LEU A 293 3.59 3.50 -3.76
CA LEU A 293 3.18 3.49 -2.35
C LEU A 293 4.33 3.40 -1.33
N SER A 294 5.57 3.54 -1.78
CA SER A 294 6.74 3.51 -0.88
C SER A 294 6.90 4.85 -0.16
N ARG A 295 7.35 4.80 1.09
CA ARG A 295 7.71 6.00 1.85
C ARG A 295 8.85 6.74 1.17
N CYS A 296 8.76 8.06 1.14
CA CYS A 296 9.77 8.93 0.56
C CYS A 296 9.81 10.27 1.29
N TYR A 297 11.00 10.72 1.66
CA TYR A 297 11.20 11.94 2.43
C TYR A 297 11.46 13.18 1.57
N ASN A 298 11.76 12.99 0.29
CA ASN A 298 11.97 14.07 -0.68
C ASN A 298 11.01 13.96 -1.88
N LEU A 299 9.73 13.73 -1.59
CA LEU A 299 8.69 13.61 -2.60
C LEU A 299 8.66 14.80 -3.57
N ILE A 300 8.40 14.48 -4.85
CA ILE A 300 8.25 15.41 -5.96
C ILE A 300 6.76 15.63 -6.22
N PRO A 301 6.24 16.86 -6.18
CA PRO A 301 4.83 17.12 -6.37
C PRO A 301 4.39 16.97 -7.84
N CYS A 302 3.13 16.65 -8.06
CA CYS A 302 2.48 16.85 -9.35
C CYS A 302 2.52 18.35 -9.73
N SER A 303 2.70 18.65 -11.01
CA SER A 303 2.75 20.04 -11.47
C SER A 303 1.38 20.73 -11.36
N ASN A 304 0.27 19.97 -11.47
CA ASN A 304 -1.08 20.51 -11.63
C ASN A 304 -1.97 20.40 -10.38
N CYS A 305 -1.74 19.43 -9.49
CA CYS A 305 -2.54 19.26 -8.27
C CYS A 305 -1.67 19.23 -7.01
N PRO A 306 -2.21 19.62 -5.85
CA PRO A 306 -1.48 19.58 -4.58
C PRO A 306 -1.53 18.20 -3.90
N ILE A 307 -2.18 17.20 -4.47
CA ILE A 307 -2.43 15.92 -3.82
C ILE A 307 -1.36 14.89 -4.15
N ALA A 308 -1.12 14.66 -5.46
CA ALA A 308 -0.23 13.58 -5.88
C ALA A 308 1.24 13.95 -5.73
N GLN A 309 1.98 13.04 -5.07
CA GLN A 309 3.42 13.16 -4.78
C GLN A 309 4.13 11.90 -5.25
N TYR A 310 5.37 12.00 -5.70
CA TYR A 310 6.12 10.89 -6.30
C TYR A 310 7.53 10.80 -5.74
N CYS A 311 8.09 9.60 -5.68
CA CYS A 311 9.47 9.39 -5.23
C CYS A 311 10.51 9.67 -6.32
N SER A 312 10.10 9.72 -7.58
CA SER A 312 10.97 9.97 -8.74
C SER A 312 10.17 10.51 -9.92
N GLU A 313 10.85 11.12 -10.89
CA GLU A 313 10.23 11.54 -12.16
C GLU A 313 9.70 10.35 -12.96
N GLU A 314 10.33 9.17 -12.84
CA GLU A 314 9.83 7.94 -13.45
C GLU A 314 8.47 7.53 -12.88
N CYS A 315 8.32 7.48 -11.55
CA CYS A 315 7.03 7.22 -10.92
C CYS A 315 5.98 8.26 -11.28
N LYS A 316 6.38 9.53 -11.40
CA LYS A 316 5.49 10.63 -11.82
C LYS A 316 5.01 10.43 -13.25
N LYS A 317 5.91 10.05 -14.17
CA LYS A 317 5.56 9.77 -15.56
C LYS A 317 4.65 8.54 -15.69
N ILE A 318 5.02 7.42 -15.04
CA ILE A 318 4.19 6.21 -15.08
C ILE A 318 2.79 6.50 -14.55
N ALA A 319 2.68 7.21 -13.42
CA ALA A 319 1.38 7.57 -12.85
C ALA A 319 0.55 8.45 -13.80
N TRP A 320 1.20 9.43 -14.44
CA TRP A 320 0.56 10.33 -15.39
C TRP A 320 -0.02 9.56 -16.57
N ASP A 321 0.81 8.75 -17.22
CA ASP A 321 0.43 7.99 -18.41
C ASP A 321 -0.64 6.92 -18.08
N MET A 322 -0.55 6.29 -16.91
CA MET A 322 -1.46 5.22 -16.51
C MET A 322 -2.85 5.75 -16.11
N ALA A 323 -2.94 6.83 -15.32
CA ALA A 323 -4.22 7.26 -14.76
C ALA A 323 -4.26 8.73 -14.30
N HIS A 324 -3.15 9.27 -13.78
CA HIS A 324 -3.20 10.55 -13.06
C HIS A 324 -3.58 11.73 -13.97
N MET A 325 -3.30 11.68 -15.27
CA MET A 325 -3.74 12.68 -16.23
C MET A 325 -5.26 12.92 -16.15
N THR A 326 -6.03 11.84 -16.08
CA THR A 326 -7.50 11.88 -15.94
C THR A 326 -7.94 12.16 -14.50
N GLU A 327 -7.25 11.61 -13.50
CA GLU A 327 -7.61 11.80 -12.08
C GLU A 327 -7.25 13.17 -11.54
N CYS A 328 -6.21 13.79 -12.05
CA CYS A 328 -5.64 15.03 -11.52
C CYS A 328 -6.68 16.15 -11.27
N PRO A 329 -7.59 16.48 -12.22
CA PRO A 329 -8.62 17.48 -11.96
C PRO A 329 -9.68 17.05 -10.95
N ILE A 330 -9.90 15.74 -10.78
CA ILE A 330 -10.92 15.20 -9.88
C ILE A 330 -10.39 15.12 -8.44
N LEU A 331 -9.14 14.71 -8.22
CA LEU A 331 -8.56 14.54 -6.88
C LEU A 331 -8.62 15.82 -6.04
N VAL A 332 -8.46 16.99 -6.66
CA VAL A 332 -8.53 18.27 -5.96
C VAL A 332 -9.93 18.51 -5.38
N LEU A 333 -10.97 18.17 -6.15
CA LEU A 333 -12.37 18.27 -5.70
C LEU A 333 -12.65 17.33 -4.54
N LEU A 334 -12.13 16.11 -4.62
CA LEU A 334 -12.33 15.08 -3.60
C LEU A 334 -11.67 15.44 -2.27
N LYS A 335 -10.55 16.16 -2.27
CA LYS A 335 -9.89 16.62 -1.05
C LYS A 335 -10.83 17.39 -0.13
N ASN A 336 -11.64 18.28 -0.68
CA ASN A 336 -12.57 19.09 0.11
C ASN A 336 -13.70 18.26 0.73
N LEU A 337 -13.96 17.08 0.19
CA LEU A 337 -14.94 16.13 0.70
C LEU A 337 -14.37 15.15 1.73
N LEU A 338 -13.04 15.01 1.84
CA LEU A 338 -12.38 14.07 2.76
C LEU A 338 -12.76 14.28 4.24
N ASN A 339 -13.09 15.52 4.62
CA ASN A 339 -13.52 15.82 5.98
C ASN A 339 -14.96 15.35 6.28
N VAL A 340 -15.72 14.97 5.25
CA VAL A 340 -17.12 14.57 5.37
C VAL A 340 -17.27 13.07 5.54
N ASP A 341 -16.63 12.26 4.66
CA ASP A 341 -16.72 10.80 4.70
C ASP A 341 -15.53 10.17 3.95
N LYS A 342 -14.50 9.79 4.70
CA LYS A 342 -13.26 9.23 4.13
C LYS A 342 -13.49 7.93 3.35
N ASP A 343 -14.34 7.04 3.84
CA ASP A 343 -14.54 5.74 3.22
C ASP A 343 -15.25 5.84 1.87
N LYS A 344 -16.21 6.76 1.75
CA LYS A 344 -16.86 7.04 0.46
C LYS A 344 -15.89 7.66 -0.54
N ILE A 345 -15.03 8.57 -0.10
CA ILE A 345 -14.02 9.18 -0.96
C ILE A 345 -12.98 8.15 -1.42
N ARG A 346 -12.52 7.28 -0.51
CA ARG A 346 -11.63 6.15 -0.86
C ARG A 346 -12.27 5.24 -1.89
N MET A 347 -13.57 4.92 -1.73
CA MET A 347 -14.29 4.10 -2.69
C MET A 347 -14.39 4.81 -4.04
N LEU A 348 -14.77 6.09 -4.05
CA LEU A 348 -14.88 6.91 -5.27
C LEU A 348 -13.53 6.93 -6.04
N THR A 349 -12.42 7.15 -5.35
CA THR A 349 -11.08 7.14 -5.96
C THR A 349 -10.75 5.77 -6.55
N LYS A 350 -11.07 4.68 -5.85
CA LYS A 350 -10.81 3.31 -6.31
C LYS A 350 -11.55 2.98 -7.60
N ILE A 351 -12.85 3.31 -7.68
CA ILE A 351 -13.64 2.96 -8.85
C ILE A 351 -13.29 3.80 -10.07
N ILE A 352 -12.95 5.07 -9.87
CA ILE A 352 -12.42 5.93 -10.92
C ILE A 352 -11.11 5.34 -11.46
N ARG A 353 -10.17 5.00 -10.56
CA ARG A 353 -8.90 4.38 -10.94
C ARG A 353 -9.11 3.08 -11.69
N LEU A 354 -10.00 2.21 -11.22
CA LEU A 354 -10.29 0.96 -11.90
C LEU A 354 -10.84 1.21 -13.31
N LEU A 355 -11.83 2.10 -13.47
CA LEU A 355 -12.41 2.41 -14.78
C LEU A 355 -11.35 2.96 -15.74
N ILE A 356 -10.49 3.87 -15.28
CA ILE A 356 -9.40 4.44 -16.08
C ILE A 356 -8.45 3.33 -16.57
N VAL A 357 -8.08 2.42 -15.68
CA VAL A 357 -7.16 1.31 -16.00
C VAL A 357 -7.80 0.33 -16.98
N VAL A 358 -9.05 -0.11 -16.74
CA VAL A 358 -9.73 -1.11 -17.63
C VAL A 358 -10.05 -0.55 -19.02
N THR A 359 -10.15 0.78 -19.14
CA THR A 359 -10.47 1.45 -20.42
C THR A 359 -9.27 2.16 -21.06
N GLU A 360 -8.08 2.01 -20.48
CA GLU A 360 -6.88 2.75 -20.89
C GLU A 360 -7.18 4.25 -21.11
N ASN A 361 -7.57 4.93 -20.03
CA ASN A 361 -7.97 6.34 -20.05
C ASN A 361 -9.16 6.67 -20.98
N GLY A 362 -10.12 5.75 -21.11
CA GLY A 362 -11.32 5.93 -21.91
C GLY A 362 -11.17 5.55 -23.40
N SER A 363 -9.97 5.23 -23.87
CA SER A 363 -9.72 4.89 -25.27
C SER A 363 -10.34 3.55 -25.68
N LYS A 364 -10.52 2.61 -24.74
CA LYS A 364 -11.02 1.25 -24.96
C LYS A 364 -12.42 0.98 -24.40
N ILE A 365 -13.28 2.00 -24.31
CA ILE A 365 -14.66 1.82 -23.81
C ILE A 365 -15.43 0.83 -24.69
N LYS A 366 -15.33 0.92 -26.02
CA LYS A 366 -16.02 0.03 -26.96
C LYS A 366 -15.52 -1.40 -26.91
N GLU A 367 -14.21 -1.59 -26.79
CA GLU A 367 -13.60 -2.91 -26.59
C GLU A 367 -14.09 -3.55 -25.30
N LEU A 368 -14.14 -2.78 -24.19
CA LEU A 368 -14.67 -3.26 -22.92
C LEU A 368 -16.16 -3.64 -23.04
N GLN A 369 -16.97 -2.89 -23.78
CA GLN A 369 -18.38 -3.22 -24.01
C GLN A 369 -18.53 -4.58 -24.68
N GLU A 370 -17.78 -4.87 -25.73
CA GLU A 370 -17.82 -6.16 -26.42
C GLU A 370 -17.27 -7.29 -25.53
N ASP A 371 -16.17 -7.04 -24.82
CA ASP A 371 -15.59 -8.00 -23.89
C ASP A 371 -16.55 -8.40 -22.77
N MET A 372 -17.30 -7.42 -22.25
CA MET A 372 -18.32 -7.68 -21.23
C MET A 372 -19.51 -8.46 -21.80
N LYS A 373 -19.95 -8.23 -23.04
CA LYS A 373 -21.03 -9.02 -23.66
C LYS A 373 -20.67 -10.51 -23.76
N ILE A 374 -19.42 -10.81 -24.14
CA ILE A 374 -18.92 -12.19 -24.20
C ILE A 374 -18.88 -12.79 -22.81
N ALA A 375 -18.32 -12.08 -21.83
CA ALA A 375 -18.21 -12.53 -20.45
C ALA A 375 -19.59 -12.80 -19.80
N GLU A 376 -20.57 -11.92 -20.04
CA GLU A 376 -21.95 -12.04 -19.52
C GLU A 376 -22.70 -13.25 -20.10
N SER A 377 -22.26 -13.77 -21.26
CA SER A 377 -22.87 -14.95 -21.90
C SER A 377 -22.35 -16.29 -21.37
N ASN A 378 -21.28 -16.31 -20.58
CA ASN A 378 -20.69 -17.54 -20.03
C ASN A 378 -21.55 -18.12 -18.90
N PRO A 379 -22.16 -19.33 -19.06
CA PRO A 379 -23.01 -19.92 -18.03
C PRO A 379 -22.23 -20.64 -16.93
N ASP A 380 -20.92 -20.92 -17.13
CA ASP A 380 -20.10 -21.67 -16.19
C ASP A 380 -19.50 -20.75 -15.12
N SER A 381 -19.97 -20.88 -13.88
CA SER A 381 -19.47 -20.10 -12.75
C SER A 381 -17.99 -20.33 -12.42
N ARG A 382 -17.42 -21.50 -12.76
CA ARG A 382 -15.99 -21.78 -12.57
C ARG A 382 -15.13 -20.93 -13.49
N THR A 383 -15.49 -20.89 -14.75
CA THR A 383 -14.74 -20.19 -15.80
C THR A 383 -15.21 -18.75 -16.04
N ALA A 384 -16.14 -18.25 -15.22
CA ALA A 384 -16.53 -16.85 -15.25
C ALA A 384 -15.32 -15.94 -15.09
N GLY A 385 -15.08 -15.05 -16.05
CA GLY A 385 -13.93 -14.16 -16.07
C GLY A 385 -12.64 -14.72 -16.66
N PHE A 386 -12.66 -15.95 -17.21
CA PHE A 386 -11.55 -16.46 -18.01
C PHE A 386 -11.52 -15.75 -19.36
N THR A 387 -10.34 -15.61 -19.93
CA THR A 387 -10.16 -15.15 -21.31
C THR A 387 -10.63 -16.24 -22.30
N ASP A 388 -10.69 -15.90 -23.60
CA ASP A 388 -11.07 -16.86 -24.65
C ASP A 388 -10.08 -18.02 -24.77
N GLU A 389 -8.83 -17.83 -24.33
CA GLU A 389 -7.79 -18.86 -24.25
C GLU A 389 -7.92 -19.77 -23.00
N GLY A 390 -8.95 -19.57 -22.18
CA GLY A 390 -9.19 -20.37 -20.98
C GLY A 390 -8.28 -19.99 -19.80
N VAL A 391 -7.83 -18.74 -19.70
CA VAL A 391 -6.94 -18.25 -18.64
C VAL A 391 -7.64 -17.25 -17.74
N PHE A 392 -7.55 -17.46 -16.43
CA PHE A 392 -7.90 -16.47 -15.40
C PHE A 392 -6.68 -15.57 -15.19
N TYR A 393 -6.69 -14.41 -15.82
CA TYR A 393 -5.50 -13.55 -15.89
C TYR A 393 -5.64 -12.33 -14.99
N SER A 394 -4.69 -12.11 -14.09
CA SER A 394 -4.70 -11.03 -13.08
C SER A 394 -4.87 -9.63 -13.67
N PHE A 395 -4.48 -9.44 -14.93
CA PHE A 395 -4.56 -8.17 -15.65
C PHE A 395 -5.67 -8.13 -16.70
N SER A 396 -6.67 -9.02 -16.58
CA SER A 396 -7.86 -9.01 -17.44
C SER A 396 -9.03 -8.31 -16.77
N ALA A 397 -9.69 -7.41 -17.50
CA ALA A 397 -10.95 -6.79 -17.06
C ALA A 397 -12.02 -7.84 -16.77
N ARG A 398 -12.10 -8.92 -17.59
CA ARG A 398 -13.02 -10.04 -17.36
C ARG A 398 -12.79 -10.69 -16.02
N SER A 399 -11.53 -11.02 -15.67
CA SER A 399 -11.19 -11.64 -14.40
C SER A 399 -11.52 -10.72 -13.22
N ALA A 400 -11.16 -9.43 -13.31
CA ALA A 400 -11.41 -8.46 -12.25
C ALA A 400 -12.91 -8.22 -12.00
N LEU A 401 -13.71 -8.08 -13.05
CA LEU A 401 -15.15 -7.82 -12.96
C LEU A 401 -15.98 -9.08 -12.69
N SER A 402 -15.36 -10.27 -12.71
CA SER A 402 -15.99 -11.54 -12.36
C SER A 402 -15.95 -11.85 -10.87
N LEU A 403 -15.20 -11.09 -10.06
CA LEU A 403 -15.03 -11.38 -8.63
C LEU A 403 -16.35 -11.32 -7.86
N ALA A 404 -16.36 -11.94 -6.68
CA ALA A 404 -17.56 -12.05 -5.85
C ALA A 404 -18.12 -10.69 -5.45
N THR A 405 -19.45 -10.54 -5.58
CA THR A 405 -20.17 -9.32 -5.26
C THR A 405 -20.87 -9.38 -3.89
N ASN A 406 -21.21 -10.56 -3.43
CA ASN A 406 -22.07 -10.78 -2.25
C ASN A 406 -23.39 -9.97 -2.29
N MET A 407 -23.90 -9.69 -3.48
CA MET A 407 -25.05 -8.80 -3.72
C MET A 407 -26.31 -9.22 -2.94
N ILE A 408 -26.57 -10.51 -2.85
CA ILE A 408 -27.78 -11.06 -2.19
C ILE A 408 -27.82 -10.66 -0.70
N THR A 409 -26.69 -10.77 -0.02
CA THR A 409 -26.59 -10.57 1.44
C THR A 409 -26.38 -9.12 1.85
N ARG A 410 -25.97 -8.24 0.91
CA ARG A 410 -25.71 -6.83 1.21
C ARG A 410 -26.99 -6.07 1.59
N PRO A 411 -26.91 -5.12 2.55
CA PRO A 411 -28.02 -4.21 2.86
C PRO A 411 -28.37 -3.32 1.67
N LEU A 412 -29.68 -3.06 1.47
CA LEU A 412 -30.16 -2.19 0.38
C LEU A 412 -29.51 -0.80 0.42
N ILE A 413 -29.36 -0.22 1.62
CA ILE A 413 -28.76 1.11 1.79
C ILE A 413 -27.31 1.15 1.31
N GLY A 414 -26.54 0.09 1.53
CA GLY A 414 -25.16 -0.01 1.04
C GLY A 414 -25.09 -0.07 -0.49
N ILE A 415 -25.99 -0.83 -1.12
CA ILE A 415 -26.08 -0.91 -2.58
C ILE A 415 -26.51 0.44 -3.17
N SER A 416 -27.49 1.11 -2.55
CA SER A 416 -27.92 2.46 -2.97
C SER A 416 -26.78 3.48 -2.87
N ALA A 417 -26.01 3.44 -1.78
CA ALA A 417 -24.85 4.32 -1.61
C ALA A 417 -23.80 4.08 -2.71
N PHE A 418 -23.50 2.84 -3.06
CA PHE A 418 -22.57 2.50 -4.14
C PHE A 418 -23.06 3.02 -5.50
N ALA A 419 -24.37 2.89 -5.77
CA ALA A 419 -24.94 3.43 -7.00
C ALA A 419 -24.84 4.97 -7.08
N CYS A 420 -25.09 5.68 -5.98
CA CYS A 420 -24.92 7.13 -5.91
C CYS A 420 -23.44 7.56 -6.07
N ILE A 421 -22.51 6.84 -5.43
CA ILE A 421 -21.05 7.09 -5.59
C ILE A 421 -20.64 6.91 -7.05
N SER A 422 -21.16 5.88 -7.72
CA SER A 422 -20.83 5.57 -9.12
C SER A 422 -21.41 6.61 -10.09
N ALA A 423 -22.64 7.07 -9.84
CA ALA A 423 -23.23 8.16 -10.60
C ALA A 423 -22.44 9.47 -10.43
N LEU A 424 -22.04 9.80 -9.19
CA LEU A 424 -21.17 10.97 -8.93
C LEU A 424 -19.84 10.82 -9.67
N ALA A 425 -19.19 9.66 -9.62
CA ALA A 425 -17.95 9.38 -10.36
C ALA A 425 -18.13 9.61 -11.86
N THR A 426 -19.24 9.14 -12.44
CA THR A 426 -19.57 9.32 -13.87
C THR A 426 -19.66 10.82 -14.22
N ILE A 427 -20.38 11.59 -13.41
CA ILE A 427 -20.51 13.04 -13.63
C ILE A 427 -19.16 13.75 -13.51
N LEU A 428 -18.34 13.42 -12.51
CA LEU A 428 -17.02 14.02 -12.34
C LEU A 428 -16.10 13.72 -13.54
N LEU A 429 -16.10 12.49 -14.03
CA LEU A 429 -15.36 12.14 -15.24
C LEU A 429 -15.87 12.89 -16.47
N ALA A 430 -17.19 12.98 -16.65
CA ALA A 430 -17.79 13.63 -17.80
C ALA A 430 -17.54 15.15 -17.81
N THR A 431 -17.63 15.80 -16.65
CA THR A 431 -17.59 17.27 -16.55
C THR A 431 -16.21 17.85 -16.30
N GLN A 432 -15.30 17.08 -15.65
CA GLN A 432 -13.98 17.60 -15.27
C GLN A 432 -12.85 17.12 -16.17
N THR A 433 -13.10 16.10 -17.02
CA THR A 433 -12.08 15.46 -17.85
C THR A 433 -12.53 15.29 -19.29
N ASN A 434 -11.60 14.92 -20.16
CA ASN A 434 -11.90 14.52 -21.54
C ASN A 434 -12.06 12.99 -21.66
N PHE A 435 -12.31 12.28 -20.58
CA PHE A 435 -12.38 10.80 -20.55
C PHE A 435 -13.34 10.23 -21.61
N PHE A 436 -14.47 10.88 -21.85
CA PHE A 436 -15.45 10.52 -22.87
C PHE A 436 -15.24 11.25 -24.22
N GLY A 437 -14.00 11.67 -24.53
CA GLY A 437 -13.65 12.40 -25.73
C GLY A 437 -13.90 13.90 -25.70
N LYS A 438 -14.75 14.38 -24.78
CA LYS A 438 -15.03 15.80 -24.52
C LYS A 438 -15.43 16.04 -23.08
N LYS A 439 -15.46 17.29 -22.64
CA LYS A 439 -16.11 17.70 -21.39
C LYS A 439 -17.58 18.02 -21.67
N TYR A 440 -18.44 17.60 -20.75
CA TYR A 440 -19.87 17.88 -20.78
C TYR A 440 -20.19 19.06 -19.87
N GLU A 441 -21.14 19.90 -20.28
CA GLU A 441 -21.63 21.01 -19.47
C GLU A 441 -22.63 20.50 -18.44
N ILE A 442 -22.55 21.05 -17.21
CA ILE A 442 -23.36 20.56 -16.08
C ILE A 442 -24.83 20.99 -16.20
N ASP A 443 -25.11 22.05 -16.96
CA ASP A 443 -26.46 22.56 -17.08
C ASP A 443 -27.41 21.61 -17.83
N TYR A 444 -26.86 20.57 -18.45
CA TYR A 444 -27.54 19.51 -19.19
C TYR A 444 -27.39 18.11 -18.56
N LEU A 445 -27.52 18.00 -17.22
CA LEU A 445 -27.46 16.72 -16.54
C LEU A 445 -28.48 15.71 -17.04
N GLU A 446 -29.66 16.17 -17.47
CA GLU A 446 -30.69 15.33 -18.07
C GLU A 446 -30.20 14.65 -19.36
N ASP A 447 -29.44 15.35 -20.18
CA ASP A 447 -28.86 14.80 -21.41
C ASP A 447 -27.77 13.77 -21.12
N ILE A 448 -27.02 13.91 -20.01
CA ILE A 448 -25.94 12.98 -19.62
C ILE A 448 -26.49 11.57 -19.43
N SER A 449 -27.71 11.42 -18.91
CA SER A 449 -28.35 10.14 -18.69
C SER A 449 -28.65 9.36 -19.98
N GLU A 450 -28.78 10.01 -21.12
CA GLU A 450 -29.09 9.41 -22.41
C GLU A 450 -27.89 8.79 -23.12
N PHE A 451 -26.67 9.23 -22.77
CA PHE A 451 -25.46 8.71 -23.39
C PHE A 451 -25.13 7.28 -22.93
N SER A 452 -25.16 6.34 -23.85
CA SER A 452 -24.95 4.91 -23.57
C SER A 452 -23.59 4.62 -22.91
N ASP A 453 -22.52 5.32 -23.33
CA ASP A 453 -21.16 5.12 -22.79
C ASP A 453 -21.05 5.60 -21.33
N LEU A 454 -21.75 6.68 -20.95
CA LEU A 454 -21.76 7.14 -19.57
C LEU A 454 -22.51 6.17 -18.67
N ARG A 455 -23.68 5.65 -19.10
CA ARG A 455 -24.43 4.64 -18.35
C ARG A 455 -23.63 3.35 -18.21
N PHE A 456 -22.99 2.89 -19.28
CA PHE A 456 -22.13 1.73 -19.27
C PHE A 456 -20.97 1.90 -18.28
N CYS A 457 -20.17 2.97 -18.39
CA CYS A 457 -19.04 3.23 -17.49
C CYS A 457 -19.50 3.39 -16.04
N GLY A 458 -20.62 4.06 -15.81
CA GLY A 458 -21.25 4.17 -14.47
C GLY A 458 -21.64 2.80 -13.92
N SER A 459 -22.16 1.90 -14.74
CA SER A 459 -22.50 0.54 -14.34
C SER A 459 -21.26 -0.30 -14.02
N ILE A 460 -20.17 -0.16 -14.78
CA ILE A 460 -18.89 -0.79 -14.47
C ILE A 460 -18.34 -0.27 -13.13
N MET A 461 -18.38 1.03 -12.87
CA MET A 461 -17.97 1.60 -11.59
C MET A 461 -18.86 1.11 -10.43
N PHE A 462 -20.15 0.95 -10.63
CA PHE A 462 -21.06 0.37 -9.63
C PHE A 462 -20.69 -1.09 -9.31
N ARG A 463 -20.46 -1.91 -10.32
CA ARG A 463 -19.96 -3.30 -10.13
C ARG A 463 -18.62 -3.28 -9.40
N ALA A 464 -17.72 -2.36 -9.79
CA ALA A 464 -16.45 -2.18 -9.10
C ALA A 464 -16.61 -1.81 -7.62
N CYS A 465 -17.56 -0.93 -7.24
CA CYS A 465 -17.88 -0.64 -5.84
C CYS A 465 -18.20 -1.91 -5.06
N VAL A 466 -19.12 -2.71 -5.61
CA VAL A 466 -19.59 -3.94 -4.96
C VAL A 466 -18.47 -4.97 -4.84
N ILE A 467 -17.68 -5.16 -5.89
CA ILE A 467 -16.52 -6.07 -5.91
C ILE A 467 -15.44 -5.59 -4.94
N MET A 468 -14.99 -4.34 -5.08
CA MET A 468 -13.83 -3.82 -4.35
C MET A 468 -14.09 -3.66 -2.85
N SER A 469 -15.34 -3.53 -2.43
CA SER A 469 -15.70 -3.48 -1.00
C SER A 469 -15.37 -4.77 -0.25
N SER A 470 -15.24 -5.92 -0.95
CA SER A 470 -14.90 -7.22 -0.35
C SER A 470 -13.59 -7.83 -0.88
N ASN A 471 -13.02 -7.29 -1.98
CA ASN A 471 -11.88 -7.89 -2.69
C ASN A 471 -10.64 -7.00 -2.74
N CYS A 472 -10.63 -5.83 -2.07
CA CYS A 472 -9.44 -4.99 -1.96
C CYS A 472 -8.63 -5.32 -0.73
N PHE A 473 -7.32 -5.27 -0.88
CA PHE A 473 -6.35 -5.55 0.17
C PHE A 473 -5.58 -4.30 0.54
N SER A 474 -5.37 -4.07 1.84
CA SER A 474 -4.46 -3.01 2.29
C SER A 474 -3.03 -3.38 1.94
N VAL A 475 -2.33 -2.50 1.23
CA VAL A 475 -0.91 -2.64 0.93
C VAL A 475 -0.10 -2.21 2.14
N GLN A 476 0.78 -3.08 2.61
CA GLN A 476 1.57 -2.89 3.81
C GLN A 476 3.03 -3.22 3.50
N GLN A 477 3.80 -2.20 3.11
CA GLN A 477 5.22 -2.33 2.78
C GLN A 477 6.13 -2.20 4.01
N GLU A 478 5.62 -1.57 5.06
CA GLU A 478 6.28 -1.42 6.36
C GLU A 478 5.42 -2.08 7.44
N PRO A 479 6.01 -2.72 8.46
CA PRO A 479 5.26 -3.33 9.56
C PRO A 479 4.27 -2.34 10.21
N GLY A 480 3.01 -2.73 10.31
CA GLY A 480 1.95 -1.92 10.93
C GLY A 480 1.47 -0.71 10.11
N ILE A 481 2.10 -0.38 8.98
CA ILE A 481 1.76 0.81 8.18
C ILE A 481 1.03 0.41 6.90
N LYS A 482 -0.25 0.78 6.84
CA LYS A 482 -1.05 0.67 5.63
C LYS A 482 -0.80 1.90 4.75
N SER A 483 -0.19 1.71 3.58
CA SER A 483 0.13 2.79 2.66
C SER A 483 -0.96 3.05 1.63
N GLY A 484 -1.75 2.04 1.29
CA GLY A 484 -2.81 2.15 0.30
C GLY A 484 -3.66 0.89 0.23
N SER A 485 -4.43 0.77 -0.85
CA SER A 485 -5.30 -0.37 -1.12
C SER A 485 -5.18 -0.78 -2.58
N GLY A 486 -5.14 -2.09 -2.85
CA GLY A 486 -5.06 -2.66 -4.19
C GLY A 486 -6.04 -3.79 -4.42
N LEU A 487 -6.47 -3.98 -5.67
CA LEU A 487 -7.26 -5.11 -6.13
C LEU A 487 -6.31 -6.19 -6.66
N TYR A 488 -6.21 -7.30 -5.94
CA TYR A 488 -5.42 -8.48 -6.32
C TYR A 488 -6.36 -9.57 -6.75
N VAL A 489 -6.51 -9.72 -8.06
CA VAL A 489 -7.59 -10.49 -8.68
C VAL A 489 -7.47 -11.99 -8.40
N THR A 490 -6.27 -12.54 -8.54
CA THR A 490 -5.99 -13.95 -8.23
C THR A 490 -6.12 -14.23 -6.74
N HIS A 491 -5.57 -13.33 -5.89
CA HIS A 491 -5.64 -13.51 -4.44
C HIS A 491 -7.09 -13.41 -3.91
N SER A 492 -7.98 -12.72 -4.62
CA SER A 492 -9.41 -12.66 -4.29
C SER A 492 -10.16 -13.99 -4.44
N LEU A 493 -9.53 -15.02 -5.03
CA LEU A 493 -10.09 -16.38 -5.10
C LEU A 493 -9.79 -17.24 -3.85
N TYR A 494 -8.99 -16.77 -2.90
CA TYR A 494 -8.79 -17.46 -1.64
C TYR A 494 -9.97 -17.21 -0.71
N ASN A 495 -10.54 -18.29 -0.15
CA ASN A 495 -11.52 -18.17 0.91
C ASN A 495 -10.90 -17.90 2.27
N HIS A 496 -11.72 -17.43 3.20
CA HIS A 496 -11.32 -17.13 4.56
C HIS A 496 -11.32 -18.36 5.47
N SER A 497 -10.28 -18.42 6.32
CA SER A 497 -10.30 -19.17 7.58
C SER A 497 -9.75 -18.31 8.70
N CYS A 498 -10.32 -18.40 9.91
CA CYS A 498 -9.73 -17.78 11.11
C CYS A 498 -8.45 -18.50 11.58
N SER A 499 -8.17 -19.68 11.04
CA SER A 499 -6.90 -20.41 11.12
C SER A 499 -6.44 -20.70 9.69
N PRO A 500 -5.91 -19.71 8.96
CA PRO A 500 -5.56 -19.88 7.56
C PRO A 500 -4.33 -20.77 7.40
N ASN A 501 -4.25 -21.49 6.28
CA ASN A 501 -3.07 -22.26 5.91
C ASN A 501 -2.07 -21.50 5.04
N THR A 502 -2.37 -20.23 4.75
CA THR A 502 -1.45 -19.31 4.05
C THR A 502 -1.34 -17.98 4.77
N PHE A 503 -0.27 -17.27 4.49
CA PHE A 503 -0.11 -15.86 4.84
C PHE A 503 0.42 -15.06 3.65
N ARG A 504 0.19 -13.75 3.66
CA ARG A 504 0.66 -12.84 2.61
C ARG A 504 1.58 -11.77 3.17
N HIS A 505 2.52 -11.36 2.36
CA HIS A 505 3.37 -10.20 2.59
C HIS A 505 3.58 -9.45 1.28
N PHE A 506 4.23 -8.27 1.36
CA PHE A 506 4.43 -7.41 0.19
C PHE A 506 5.91 -7.15 -0.05
N GLU A 507 6.32 -7.23 -1.31
CA GLU A 507 7.57 -6.66 -1.80
C GLU A 507 7.21 -5.53 -2.79
N GLY A 508 7.33 -4.27 -2.35
CA GLY A 508 6.75 -3.15 -3.07
C GLY A 508 5.23 -3.30 -3.18
N LEU A 509 4.70 -3.26 -4.40
CA LEU A 509 3.28 -3.52 -4.69
C LEU A 509 2.97 -5.01 -4.89
N THR A 510 3.98 -5.86 -5.07
CA THR A 510 3.79 -7.28 -5.33
C THR A 510 3.35 -7.98 -4.05
N MET A 511 2.18 -8.61 -4.09
CA MET A 511 1.69 -9.49 -3.03
C MET A 511 2.22 -10.89 -3.25
N ILE A 512 2.81 -11.47 -2.23
CA ILE A 512 3.34 -12.82 -2.21
C ILE A 512 2.56 -13.60 -1.15
N THR A 513 1.96 -14.72 -1.57
CA THR A 513 1.24 -15.63 -0.66
C THR A 513 2.06 -16.89 -0.49
N ARG A 514 2.31 -17.24 0.78
CA ARG A 514 3.08 -18.44 1.13
C ARG A 514 2.27 -19.41 1.97
N ALA A 515 2.58 -20.69 1.87
CA ALA A 515 2.10 -21.69 2.81
C ALA A 515 2.60 -21.34 4.23
N LEU A 516 1.68 -21.32 5.18
CA LEU A 516 1.98 -21.07 6.60
C LEU A 516 2.41 -22.36 7.32
N HIS A 517 1.76 -23.45 6.93
CA HIS A 517 2.01 -24.80 7.40
C HIS A 517 1.83 -25.79 6.25
N PRO A 518 2.07 -27.10 6.42
CA PRO A 518 1.85 -28.08 5.37
C PRO A 518 0.43 -28.03 4.82
N ILE A 519 0.30 -28.05 3.49
CA ILE A 519 -0.97 -28.12 2.78
C ILE A 519 -0.93 -29.38 1.92
N LEU A 520 -1.85 -30.32 2.15
CA LEU A 520 -1.88 -31.60 1.44
C LEU A 520 -2.68 -31.48 0.14
N SER A 521 -2.35 -32.33 -0.83
CA SER A 521 -3.15 -32.47 -2.05
C SER A 521 -4.61 -32.82 -1.69
N GLY A 522 -5.55 -32.06 -2.21
CA GLY A 522 -6.99 -32.14 -1.88
C GLY A 522 -7.47 -31.06 -0.92
N ASP A 523 -6.59 -30.45 -0.14
CA ASP A 523 -6.96 -29.42 0.81
C ASP A 523 -7.37 -28.12 0.09
N GLN A 524 -8.36 -27.42 0.64
CA GLN A 524 -8.66 -26.04 0.24
C GLN A 524 -7.57 -25.11 0.77
N VAL A 525 -7.19 -24.15 -0.07
CA VAL A 525 -6.18 -23.13 0.28
C VAL A 525 -6.89 -21.90 0.81
N PHE A 526 -6.63 -21.53 2.07
CA PHE A 526 -7.29 -20.45 2.80
C PHE A 526 -6.35 -19.31 3.11
N THR A 527 -6.87 -18.08 3.11
CA THR A 527 -6.21 -16.89 3.64
C THR A 527 -7.00 -16.29 4.81
N SER A 528 -6.43 -15.32 5.51
CA SER A 528 -7.19 -14.50 6.48
C SER A 528 -7.74 -13.24 5.80
N TYR A 529 -9.03 -12.95 6.03
CA TYR A 529 -9.66 -11.67 5.65
C TYR A 529 -9.47 -10.58 6.72
N GLY A 530 -8.68 -10.88 7.76
CA GLY A 530 -8.36 -10.01 8.89
C GLY A 530 -8.56 -10.67 10.24
N PRO A 531 -9.76 -11.18 10.58
CA PRO A 531 -9.96 -11.89 11.84
C PRO A 531 -9.23 -13.23 11.89
N GLU A 532 -8.34 -13.41 12.89
CA GLU A 532 -7.65 -14.67 13.19
C GLU A 532 -7.91 -15.08 14.65
N TYR A 533 -8.01 -16.40 14.92
CA TYR A 533 -8.36 -16.91 16.26
C TYR A 533 -7.31 -16.53 17.32
N ALA A 534 -6.06 -16.44 16.91
CA ALA A 534 -4.98 -16.11 17.82
C ALA A 534 -5.12 -14.70 18.45
N TYR A 535 -5.76 -13.76 17.77
CA TYR A 535 -5.84 -12.37 18.21
C TYR A 535 -7.23 -11.89 18.61
N MET A 536 -8.28 -12.64 18.22
CA MET A 536 -9.65 -12.15 18.34
C MET A 536 -10.60 -13.26 18.83
N PRO A 537 -11.43 -13.00 19.86
CA PRO A 537 -12.43 -13.95 20.35
C PRO A 537 -13.44 -14.34 19.26
N ARG A 538 -14.02 -15.55 19.38
CA ARG A 538 -14.95 -16.11 18.38
C ARG A 538 -16.10 -15.19 18.01
N LEU A 539 -16.78 -14.59 18.99
CA LEU A 539 -17.95 -13.73 18.73
C LEU A 539 -17.55 -12.53 17.89
N GLU A 540 -16.47 -11.84 18.27
CA GLU A 540 -15.97 -10.67 17.56
C GLU A 540 -15.52 -11.03 16.13
N ARG A 541 -14.88 -12.20 15.93
CA ARG A 541 -14.51 -12.66 14.57
C ARG A 541 -15.74 -12.87 13.69
N LYS A 542 -16.79 -13.54 14.22
CA LYS A 542 -18.04 -13.79 13.47
C LYS A 542 -18.77 -12.50 13.15
N GLU A 543 -18.87 -11.58 14.10
CA GLU A 543 -19.48 -10.26 13.88
C GLU A 543 -18.75 -9.49 12.78
N LYS A 544 -17.42 -9.42 12.87
CA LYS A 544 -16.61 -8.71 11.89
C LYS A 544 -16.69 -9.33 10.48
N ILE A 545 -16.65 -10.65 10.38
CA ILE A 545 -16.82 -11.35 9.10
C ILE A 545 -18.23 -11.12 8.54
N MET A 546 -19.27 -11.17 9.37
CA MET A 546 -20.63 -10.89 8.94
C MET A 546 -20.81 -9.44 8.48
N GLN A 547 -20.21 -8.49 9.17
CA GLN A 547 -20.28 -7.07 8.84
C GLN A 547 -19.56 -6.73 7.53
N ASP A 548 -18.32 -7.26 7.34
CA ASP A 548 -17.45 -6.86 6.24
C ASP A 548 -17.65 -7.74 4.99
N TYR A 549 -18.00 -9.03 5.15
CA TYR A 549 -18.03 -10.03 4.08
C TYR A 549 -19.36 -10.77 3.94
N PHE A 550 -20.31 -10.58 4.85
CA PHE A 550 -21.70 -11.06 4.78
C PHE A 550 -21.86 -12.58 4.81
N PHE A 551 -20.98 -13.30 5.53
CA PHE A 551 -21.14 -14.74 5.75
C PHE A 551 -20.82 -15.15 7.19
N ASP A 552 -21.33 -16.32 7.62
CA ASP A 552 -21.03 -16.93 8.91
C ASP A 552 -19.88 -17.92 8.76
N CYS A 553 -18.74 -17.64 9.39
CA CYS A 553 -17.54 -18.47 9.28
C CYS A 553 -17.71 -19.80 10.00
N GLN A 554 -17.49 -20.90 9.28
CA GLN A 554 -17.57 -22.28 9.76
C GLN A 554 -16.19 -22.98 9.80
N CYS A 555 -15.09 -22.23 9.82
CA CYS A 555 -13.76 -22.82 9.95
C CYS A 555 -13.59 -23.55 11.30
N PRO A 556 -12.63 -24.49 11.43
CA PRO A 556 -12.40 -25.25 12.67
C PRO A 556 -12.26 -24.35 13.92
N ALA A 557 -11.56 -23.25 13.82
CA ALA A 557 -11.39 -22.31 14.93
C ALA A 557 -12.72 -21.67 15.39
N CYS A 558 -13.71 -21.54 14.48
CA CYS A 558 -15.04 -21.05 14.82
C CYS A 558 -15.98 -22.15 15.34
N VAL A 559 -15.94 -23.33 14.71
CA VAL A 559 -16.78 -24.46 15.11
C VAL A 559 -16.40 -24.95 16.50
N PHE A 560 -15.10 -25.17 16.76
CA PHE A 560 -14.59 -25.69 18.03
C PHE A 560 -14.25 -24.60 19.05
N ASN A 561 -14.58 -23.34 18.77
CA ASN A 561 -14.34 -22.19 19.68
C ASN A 561 -12.92 -22.13 20.21
N TRP A 562 -11.92 -22.15 19.31
CA TRP A 562 -10.51 -22.10 19.73
C TRP A 562 -10.23 -20.83 20.52
N PRO A 563 -9.46 -20.96 21.63
CA PRO A 563 -9.09 -19.84 22.49
C PRO A 563 -8.12 -18.88 21.78
N ILE A 564 -8.04 -17.64 22.27
CA ILE A 564 -7.06 -16.67 21.82
C ILE A 564 -5.66 -17.03 22.30
N TYR A 565 -4.65 -16.46 21.68
CA TYR A 565 -3.23 -16.76 21.97
C TYR A 565 -2.84 -16.59 23.44
N THR A 566 -3.32 -15.53 24.10
CA THR A 566 -3.04 -15.28 25.53
C THR A 566 -3.64 -16.35 26.44
N GLU A 567 -4.76 -16.96 26.07
CA GLU A 567 -5.38 -18.08 26.80
C GLU A 567 -4.64 -19.39 26.54
N ILE A 568 -4.19 -19.60 25.28
CA ILE A 568 -3.36 -20.76 24.91
C ILE A 568 -2.08 -20.77 25.76
N LEU A 569 -1.38 -19.64 25.85
CA LEU A 569 -0.17 -19.49 26.66
C LEU A 569 -0.42 -19.70 28.14
N ARG A 570 -1.46 -19.06 28.69
CA ARG A 570 -1.75 -19.14 30.12
C ARG A 570 -2.06 -20.55 30.59
N ASN A 571 -2.75 -21.32 29.74
CA ASN A 571 -3.24 -22.64 30.06
C ASN A 571 -2.40 -23.78 29.43
N HIS A 572 -1.31 -23.45 28.74
CA HIS A 572 -0.46 -24.39 28.00
C HIS A 572 -1.27 -25.35 27.10
N ILE A 573 -2.23 -24.78 26.36
CA ILE A 573 -3.17 -25.56 25.55
C ILE A 573 -2.42 -26.22 24.38
N GLY A 574 -2.54 -27.54 24.29
CA GLY A 574 -1.88 -28.35 23.26
C GLY A 574 -0.36 -28.41 23.37
N SER A 575 0.24 -27.88 24.45
CA SER A 575 1.70 -27.87 24.61
C SER A 575 2.30 -29.28 24.56
N ILE A 576 3.38 -29.41 23.81
CA ILE A 576 4.11 -30.67 23.59
C ILE A 576 5.04 -31.03 24.73
N THR A 577 5.19 -30.23 25.78
CA THR A 577 6.15 -30.40 26.87
C THR A 577 6.08 -31.77 27.54
N LYS A 578 4.90 -32.40 27.54
CA LYS A 578 4.69 -33.75 28.09
C LYS A 578 5.03 -34.88 27.11
N ASN A 579 5.19 -34.59 25.82
CA ASN A 579 5.54 -35.57 24.80
C ASN A 579 7.07 -35.63 24.62
N LYS A 580 7.74 -36.43 25.47
CA LYS A 580 9.20 -36.53 25.48
C LYS A 580 9.80 -36.95 24.13
N GLN A 581 9.11 -37.82 23.38
CA GLN A 581 9.59 -38.29 22.07
C GLN A 581 9.59 -37.14 21.07
N LEU A 582 8.53 -36.36 21.01
CA LEU A 582 8.41 -35.21 20.12
C LEU A 582 9.40 -34.09 20.49
N VAL A 583 9.61 -33.85 21.79
CA VAL A 583 10.61 -32.88 22.28
C VAL A 583 12.02 -33.27 21.83
N GLU A 584 12.40 -34.57 21.92
CA GLU A 584 13.70 -35.05 21.43
C GLU A 584 13.82 -34.97 19.90
N GLU A 585 12.76 -35.24 19.16
CA GLU A 585 12.74 -35.07 17.69
C GLU A 585 12.96 -33.61 17.25
N LEU A 586 12.43 -32.64 18.00
CA LEU A 586 12.58 -31.20 17.71
C LEU A 586 13.93 -30.62 18.20
N LYS A 587 14.66 -31.32 19.06
CA LYS A 587 15.93 -30.86 19.66
C LYS A 587 17.01 -30.42 18.66
N PRO A 588 17.25 -31.13 17.53
CA PRO A 588 18.24 -30.71 16.53
C PRO A 588 17.92 -29.32 15.95
N PHE A 589 16.63 -29.04 15.66
CA PHE A 589 16.18 -27.76 15.11
C PHE A 589 16.31 -26.63 16.13
N LYS A 590 16.02 -26.92 17.41
CA LYS A 590 16.30 -26.00 18.51
C LYS A 590 17.79 -25.62 18.58
N GLN A 591 18.69 -26.58 18.49
CA GLN A 591 20.14 -26.33 18.48
C GLN A 591 20.58 -25.47 17.28
N ARG A 592 19.96 -25.65 16.10
CA ARG A 592 20.21 -24.82 14.93
C ARG A 592 19.73 -23.37 15.16
N LEU A 593 18.54 -23.19 15.70
CA LEU A 593 17.98 -21.88 16.02
C LEU A 593 18.78 -21.14 17.10
N LEU A 594 19.32 -21.84 18.10
CA LEU A 594 20.21 -21.26 19.11
C LEU A 594 21.55 -20.78 18.51
N LYS A 595 22.06 -21.42 17.44
CA LYS A 595 23.28 -20.99 16.73
C LYS A 595 23.00 -19.86 15.74
N ASN A 596 21.87 -19.91 15.07
CA ASN A 596 21.44 -18.91 14.09
C ASN A 596 19.93 -18.70 14.18
N ILE A 597 19.54 -17.59 14.80
CA ILE A 597 18.12 -17.21 14.98
C ILE A 597 17.40 -16.99 13.63
N TYR A 598 18.12 -16.80 12.54
CA TYR A 598 17.54 -16.62 11.20
C TYR A 598 17.48 -17.92 10.39
N ASP A 599 17.69 -19.09 11.01
CA ASP A 599 17.57 -20.39 10.35
C ASP A 599 16.10 -20.74 10.08
N ILE A 600 15.57 -20.15 9.00
CA ILE A 600 14.17 -20.34 8.62
C ILE A 600 13.83 -21.79 8.25
N ASP A 601 14.81 -22.55 7.76
CA ASP A 601 14.57 -23.95 7.40
C ASP A 601 14.41 -24.81 8.66
N ALA A 602 15.02 -24.45 9.77
CA ALA A 602 14.74 -25.08 11.05
C ALA A 602 13.28 -24.87 11.48
N VAL A 603 12.75 -23.64 11.34
CA VAL A 603 11.34 -23.32 11.66
C VAL A 603 10.36 -24.07 10.75
N LYS A 604 10.63 -24.15 9.44
CA LYS A 604 9.80 -24.91 8.49
C LYS A 604 9.74 -26.40 8.86
N ASN A 605 10.88 -26.98 9.25
CA ASN A 605 10.91 -28.39 9.69
C ASN A 605 10.15 -28.60 11.01
N VAL A 606 10.26 -27.67 11.96
CA VAL A 606 9.45 -27.68 13.19
C VAL A 606 7.96 -27.67 12.86
N LEU A 607 7.51 -26.80 11.97
CA LEU A 607 6.11 -26.76 11.54
C LEU A 607 5.67 -28.07 10.87
N ASN A 608 6.49 -28.65 9.98
CA ASN A 608 6.19 -29.93 9.33
C ASN A 608 5.97 -31.07 10.35
N ILE A 609 6.83 -31.14 11.36
CA ILE A 609 6.75 -32.17 12.41
C ILE A 609 5.51 -31.91 13.29
N LEU A 610 5.31 -30.68 13.77
CA LEU A 610 4.20 -30.33 14.65
C LEU A 610 2.83 -30.58 13.99
N PHE A 611 2.66 -30.17 12.75
CA PHE A 611 1.37 -30.39 12.03
C PHE A 611 1.06 -31.87 11.76
N LYS A 612 2.08 -32.71 11.72
CA LYS A 612 1.91 -34.17 11.60
C LYS A 612 1.52 -34.81 12.92
N GLU A 613 2.13 -34.39 14.03
CA GLU A 613 2.09 -35.10 15.31
C GLU A 613 1.12 -34.45 16.34
N VAL A 614 0.66 -33.20 16.11
CA VAL A 614 -0.10 -32.43 17.11
C VAL A 614 -1.38 -31.84 16.53
N SER A 615 -2.48 -31.94 17.27
CA SER A 615 -3.75 -31.29 16.92
C SER A 615 -3.75 -29.81 17.31
N GLN A 616 -4.36 -28.96 16.48
CA GLN A 616 -4.60 -27.56 16.79
C GLN A 616 -5.83 -27.37 17.72
N PRO A 617 -5.87 -26.34 18.56
CA PRO A 617 -4.83 -25.32 18.76
C PRO A 617 -3.67 -25.83 19.61
N CYS A 618 -2.44 -25.42 19.29
CA CYS A 618 -1.21 -25.82 19.97
C CYS A 618 -0.30 -24.61 20.15
N GLU A 619 0.27 -24.45 21.35
CA GLU A 619 1.11 -23.31 21.71
C GLU A 619 2.33 -23.18 20.79
N GLU A 620 3.04 -24.28 20.56
CA GLU A 620 4.27 -24.30 19.75
C GLU A 620 4.00 -24.04 18.27
N ILE A 621 2.84 -24.48 17.75
CA ILE A 621 2.42 -24.19 16.38
C ILE A 621 2.22 -22.69 16.22
N VAL A 622 1.48 -22.04 17.12
CA VAL A 622 1.24 -20.60 17.04
C VAL A 622 2.56 -19.82 17.06
N HIS A 623 3.51 -20.21 17.93
CA HIS A 623 4.83 -19.57 17.98
C HIS A 623 5.61 -19.71 16.67
N ALA A 624 5.67 -20.92 16.11
CA ALA A 624 6.40 -21.20 14.89
C ALA A 624 5.78 -20.46 13.67
N GLU A 625 4.45 -20.39 13.60
CA GLU A 625 3.73 -19.61 12.56
C GLU A 625 4.01 -18.12 12.67
N GLN A 626 3.98 -17.56 13.89
CA GLN A 626 4.29 -16.14 14.10
C GLN A 626 5.74 -15.82 13.71
N TYR A 627 6.68 -16.71 14.08
CA TYR A 627 8.06 -16.56 13.67
C TYR A 627 8.21 -16.55 12.14
N LEU A 628 7.58 -17.50 11.43
CA LEU A 628 7.63 -17.58 9.98
C LEU A 628 7.06 -16.32 9.32
N LYS A 629 5.91 -15.82 9.80
CA LYS A 629 5.30 -14.57 9.34
C LYS A 629 6.25 -13.38 9.54
N SER A 630 6.81 -13.21 10.74
CA SER A 630 7.70 -12.10 11.09
C SER A 630 8.99 -12.10 10.27
N TYR A 631 9.58 -13.28 10.02
CA TYR A 631 10.75 -13.42 9.17
C TYR A 631 10.53 -12.87 7.76
N TYR A 632 9.43 -13.26 7.10
CA TYR A 632 9.15 -12.78 5.75
C TYR A 632 8.68 -11.32 5.71
N LEU A 633 7.98 -10.85 6.75
CA LEU A 633 7.60 -9.42 6.88
C LEU A 633 8.83 -8.51 7.06
N ALA A 634 9.90 -9.01 7.72
CA ALA A 634 11.17 -8.29 7.86
C ALA A 634 12.04 -8.31 6.59
N GLY A 635 11.56 -8.89 5.50
CA GLY A 635 12.23 -8.92 4.20
C GLY A 635 13.06 -10.16 3.93
N GLY A 636 12.93 -11.24 4.70
CA GLY A 636 13.49 -12.58 4.42
C GLY A 636 15.03 -12.67 4.36
N THR A 637 15.75 -11.60 4.73
CA THR A 637 17.21 -11.57 4.70
C THR A 637 17.76 -11.44 6.10
N GLY A 638 18.37 -12.46 6.63
CA GLY A 638 19.18 -12.43 7.85
C GLY A 638 20.38 -11.45 7.82
N ALA A 639 20.46 -10.59 6.79
CA ALA A 639 21.56 -9.66 6.53
C ALA A 639 21.22 -8.21 6.86
N GLY A 640 20.24 -7.94 7.73
CA GLY A 640 19.78 -6.58 8.06
C GLY A 640 19.99 -6.11 9.50
N ALA A 641 20.63 -6.91 10.35
CA ALA A 641 20.90 -6.55 11.75
C ALA A 641 22.33 -6.03 11.97
N GLY A 642 22.85 -5.27 11.01
CA GLY A 642 24.15 -4.62 11.13
C GLY A 642 24.00 -3.12 10.87
N VAL A 643 24.08 -2.32 11.97
CA VAL A 643 24.36 -0.89 12.01
C VAL A 643 23.34 0.04 11.35
N GLY A 644 22.47 0.60 12.16
CA GLY A 644 21.57 1.72 11.87
C GLY A 644 20.72 2.05 13.07
N ALA A 645 21.34 2.50 14.15
CA ALA A 645 20.63 3.11 15.28
C ALA A 645 19.94 4.38 14.76
N GLY A 646 18.63 4.38 14.58
CA GLY A 646 17.94 5.61 14.30
C GLY A 646 16.61 5.56 13.58
N THR A 647 16.09 4.42 13.19
CA THR A 647 14.73 4.35 12.62
C THR A 647 14.06 3.08 13.04
N GLY A 648 12.87 3.17 13.64
CA GLY A 648 11.86 2.20 14.08
C GLY A 648 11.87 0.71 13.70
N LEU A 649 12.99 0.14 13.32
CA LEU A 649 13.20 -1.26 12.96
C LEU A 649 13.55 -2.16 14.17
N GLY A 650 13.68 -1.56 15.38
CA GLY A 650 14.01 -2.33 16.59
C GLY A 650 12.92 -3.29 17.06
N ALA A 651 11.65 -2.95 16.84
CA ALA A 651 10.53 -3.74 17.35
C ALA A 651 10.42 -5.13 16.71
N GLY A 652 10.73 -5.28 15.43
CA GLY A 652 10.59 -6.57 14.74
C GLY A 652 11.66 -7.60 15.11
N ALA A 653 12.90 -7.18 15.37
CA ALA A 653 13.99 -8.08 15.78
C ALA A 653 13.84 -8.54 17.25
N ASP A 654 13.39 -7.62 18.12
CA ASP A 654 13.13 -7.91 19.52
C ASP A 654 11.92 -8.84 19.68
N GLU A 655 10.90 -8.67 18.85
CA GLU A 655 9.73 -9.54 18.83
C GLU A 655 10.06 -10.94 18.31
N LEU A 656 10.92 -11.04 17.28
CA LEU A 656 11.51 -12.30 16.80
C LEU A 656 12.33 -13.02 17.88
N LEU A 657 13.17 -12.29 18.59
CA LEU A 657 13.95 -12.81 19.71
C LEU A 657 13.05 -13.33 20.82
N LEU A 658 12.01 -12.58 21.20
CA LEU A 658 11.06 -12.95 22.25
C LEU A 658 10.25 -14.22 21.86
N LEU A 659 9.81 -14.34 20.61
CA LEU A 659 9.13 -15.52 20.08
C LEU A 659 10.07 -16.73 20.05
N LEU A 660 11.33 -16.53 19.65
CA LEU A 660 12.34 -17.57 19.64
C LEU A 660 12.64 -18.06 21.06
N PHE A 661 12.81 -17.15 22.01
CA PHE A 661 13.03 -17.52 23.42
C PHE A 661 11.85 -18.33 23.99
N LYS A 662 10.61 -18.03 23.59
CA LYS A 662 9.44 -18.83 23.97
C LYS A 662 9.46 -20.22 23.35
N ILE A 663 9.76 -20.35 22.06
CA ILE A 663 9.94 -21.66 21.41
C ILE A 663 11.07 -22.46 22.08
N LEU A 664 12.18 -21.80 22.44
CA LEU A 664 13.34 -22.43 23.04
C LEU A 664 13.13 -22.80 24.51
N SER A 665 12.43 -21.98 25.31
CA SER A 665 12.16 -22.25 26.73
C SER A 665 11.18 -23.41 26.92
N ILE A 666 10.23 -23.59 26.03
CA ILE A 666 9.25 -24.67 26.09
C ILE A 666 9.92 -26.04 25.86
N LEU A 667 10.99 -26.09 25.04
CA LEU A 667 11.74 -27.31 24.76
C LEU A 667 12.75 -27.68 25.88
N ASP A 668 12.90 -26.87 26.96
CA ASP A 668 13.89 -27.04 28.01
C ASP A 668 13.37 -27.71 29.32
N CYS A 669 12.14 -28.19 29.39
CA CYS A 669 11.60 -28.81 30.61
C CYS A 669 12.25 -30.14 31.04
N SER A 670 13.44 -30.51 30.58
CA SER A 670 14.12 -31.76 30.98
C SER A 670 15.48 -31.60 31.66
N SER A 671 15.95 -30.39 31.99
CA SER A 671 17.17 -30.24 32.79
C SER A 671 17.04 -29.13 33.80
N ALA A 672 16.85 -29.51 35.07
CA ALA A 672 17.03 -28.66 36.24
C ALA A 672 18.50 -28.21 36.31
N CYS A 673 18.84 -27.06 35.78
CA CYS A 673 20.03 -26.27 36.05
C CYS A 673 20.09 -25.06 35.10
N PHE A 674 19.21 -24.09 35.28
CA PHE A 674 19.48 -22.70 34.86
C PHE A 674 18.76 -21.78 35.81
N GLY A 675 19.51 -20.85 36.39
CA GLY A 675 18.99 -19.85 37.31
C GLY A 675 17.85 -19.03 36.69
N SER A 676 16.87 -18.71 37.50
CA SER A 676 15.66 -17.95 37.13
C SER A 676 16.01 -16.66 36.42
N LEU A 677 15.67 -16.59 35.14
CA LEU A 677 15.69 -15.33 34.38
C LEU A 677 14.44 -14.54 34.77
N THR A 678 14.57 -13.56 35.67
CA THR A 678 13.50 -12.63 36.00
C THR A 678 13.48 -11.50 34.96
N VAL A 679 12.47 -11.49 34.12
CA VAL A 679 12.19 -10.36 33.23
C VAL A 679 11.40 -9.33 34.03
N ASN A 680 12.05 -8.24 34.44
CA ASN A 680 11.37 -7.11 35.06
C ASN A 680 10.84 -6.17 33.98
N VAL A 681 9.53 -6.17 33.80
CA VAL A 681 8.84 -5.17 32.96
C VAL A 681 8.62 -3.92 33.82
N VAL A 682 9.42 -2.89 33.60
CA VAL A 682 9.22 -1.58 34.25
C VAL A 682 8.30 -0.75 33.35
N ALA A 683 7.05 -0.58 33.79
CA ALA A 683 6.15 0.38 33.18
C ALA A 683 6.61 1.80 33.57
N GLY A 684 7.11 2.55 32.57
CA GLY A 684 7.48 3.97 32.81
C GLY A 684 6.24 4.80 33.11
N LYS A 685 6.10 5.23 34.35
CA LYS A 685 5.13 6.27 34.73
C LYS A 685 5.73 7.63 34.36
N SER A 686 5.11 8.33 33.41
CA SER A 686 5.35 9.76 33.25
C SER A 686 4.78 10.53 34.47
N PHE A 687 5.60 11.36 35.08
CA PHE A 687 5.16 12.29 36.10
C PHE A 687 4.26 13.36 35.46
N ALA A 688 2.97 13.32 35.77
CA ALA A 688 2.06 14.42 35.54
C ALA A 688 1.71 15.03 36.92
N SER A 689 1.83 16.35 37.01
CA SER A 689 1.44 17.12 38.17
C SER A 689 -0.07 17.05 38.41
N PRO A 690 -0.54 17.14 39.65
CA PRO A 690 -1.96 17.04 39.97
C PRO A 690 -2.65 18.41 39.74
N ASN A 691 -3.52 18.49 38.75
CA ASN A 691 -4.74 19.29 38.70
C ASN A 691 -5.27 19.44 37.27
N SER A 692 -6.20 18.57 36.90
CA SER A 692 -7.36 18.93 36.07
C SER A 692 -8.19 17.67 35.79
N THR A 693 -9.40 17.68 36.25
CA THR A 693 -10.47 16.75 35.91
C THR A 693 -10.89 16.94 34.47
N CYS A 694 -10.73 15.94 33.64
CA CYS A 694 -11.48 15.83 32.41
C CYS A 694 -11.64 14.34 32.02
N THR A 695 -12.88 13.93 31.91
CA THR A 695 -13.33 12.64 31.45
C THR A 695 -13.06 12.51 29.93
N CYS A 696 -12.25 11.55 29.55
CA CYS A 696 -12.24 11.07 28.16
C CYS A 696 -11.64 9.66 28.08
N SER A 697 -12.45 8.76 27.57
CA SER A 697 -12.07 7.42 27.15
C SER A 697 -11.13 7.48 25.94
N SER A 698 -9.88 7.06 26.07
CA SER A 698 -9.02 6.81 24.91
C SER A 698 -7.87 5.85 25.25
N LEU A 699 -7.88 4.76 24.54
CA LEU A 699 -6.81 3.89 24.05
C LEU A 699 -5.40 4.11 24.64
N LEU A 700 -5.00 3.15 25.45
CA LEU A 700 -3.63 2.93 25.94
C LEU A 700 -2.77 2.28 24.85
N THR A 701 -1.85 3.04 24.26
CA THR A 701 -0.64 2.50 23.63
C THR A 701 0.49 2.51 24.64
N SER A 702 0.77 1.38 25.26
CA SER A 702 1.90 1.21 26.15
C SER A 702 3.17 0.88 25.35
N ARG A 703 4.19 1.75 25.42
CA ARG A 703 5.56 1.44 25.03
C ARG A 703 6.24 0.69 26.17
N TYR A 704 6.73 -0.51 25.89
CA TYR A 704 7.54 -1.30 26.84
C TYR A 704 9.03 -1.13 26.50
N PHE A 705 9.83 -0.78 27.49
CA PHE A 705 11.30 -0.86 27.44
C PHE A 705 11.75 -2.12 28.17
N ILE A 706 12.53 -2.95 27.51
CA ILE A 706 13.15 -4.16 28.08
C ILE A 706 14.63 -3.88 28.26
N THR A 707 15.09 -3.91 29.50
CA THR A 707 16.52 -3.87 29.86
C THR A 707 16.96 -5.26 30.29
N LEU A 708 17.94 -5.84 29.60
CA LEU A 708 18.59 -7.09 29.99
C LEU A 708 19.80 -6.78 30.86
N SER A 709 19.75 -7.16 32.13
CA SER A 709 20.92 -7.16 33.00
C SER A 709 21.37 -8.59 33.27
N TYR A 710 22.63 -8.88 32.93
CA TYR A 710 23.31 -10.10 33.31
C TYR A 710 23.81 -9.95 34.75
N CYS A 711 23.39 -10.82 35.65
CA CYS A 711 24.00 -10.97 36.96
C CYS A 711 24.78 -12.31 36.96
N SER A 712 26.11 -12.20 36.83
CA SER A 712 27.00 -13.32 37.06
C SER A 712 27.28 -13.43 38.57
N THR A 713 26.68 -14.41 39.24
CA THR A 713 27.18 -14.86 40.54
C THR A 713 27.94 -16.14 40.32
N VAL A 714 29.25 -16.01 40.42
CA VAL A 714 30.17 -17.12 40.67
C VAL A 714 30.02 -17.48 42.16
N ASN A 715 29.61 -18.70 42.42
CA ASN A 715 30.20 -19.61 43.43
C ASN A 715 29.73 -21.01 43.12
#